data_53dda6b3aaa4ead1aafe0fd4c9b52c9c
#
_entry.id   53dda6b3aaa4ead1aafe0fd4c9b52c9c
#
_cell.length_a   1.000
_cell.length_b   1.000
_cell.length_c   1.000
_cell.angle_alpha   90.00
_cell.angle_beta   90.00
_cell.angle_gamma   90.00
#
_symmetry.space_group_name_H-M   'P 1'
#
loop_
_entity.id
_entity.type
_entity.pdbx_description
1 polymer ?
#
loop_
_entity_poly.entity_id
_entity_poly.type
_entity_poly.pdbx_seq_one_letter_code
_entity_poly.pdbx_strand_id
1 'polypeptide(L)'
;MFPDGICRVTDSYYTKTVQFQDINYQLNQNEDKTAIFDGWCDFLNYFDSSVRFQLSFVNMSANKDNYARYITISPQGDDFDSIRLEYTQMLQNQLARGNNGLIKTKYLTFGVEADGLKAAKPRLERIETDILNNFKRLGVAAEPMNGMERLRLLHGMLHMDEQEPFRFSWDWLAPSGLSVKDFIAPSSFEFRTGRSFGVGRRIGCASFLQILAPELNDRMLADFLDMESSLIVSMHVQSVDQVKAIKTIKRKITDLQKMTIEEQKKAVRAGYDMDIIPSDLATYGTEAKKLLQDLQSRNERMFLLTFIVVNTAGSRRQLDNNVFQAASIAQKYNCQLTRLDFRQEEGLMSSLPLGLNQIEIQRGLTTSSVAIFIPFTTQELFQDGKEALYCGLNALSNNLIMVDRKRLKNPNGLILGTPGSGKSFAAKREIANVFLVTDDDIISCDPEAEYGPLVERLHGQVIKISPTSPHYINPMDLNLNYSDDENPLSLKSDFILSLCELIVGGKDGLMPVEKTIIDRCVRMVYRDYLSDPVPENMPILEDLYNELRRQEEKEAQYIATALEIYVSGSLNVFNHRTNINIENRIVSFDIKELGKQLKKIGMLIVQDAVWNRVTINREAHKSTRYYIDEMHLLLREEQTAAYTVEIWKRFRKWGGIPTGITQNVKDLLSSREVENIFENSDFILMLNQAGGDRQILAKQLNISPHQLSYVTHSGEGEGLLFYGNVILPFVDRFPRGELYDLLTTKPQEQTA
;
A
#
# COMPACT_ATOMS: atom_id res chain seq x y z
N MET A 1 10.34 -26.70 19.96
CA MET A 1 9.28 -25.96 19.26
C MET A 1 7.99 -26.73 19.33
N PHE A 2 6.85 -26.08 19.62
CA PHE A 2 5.52 -26.70 19.67
C PHE A 2 4.66 -26.20 18.51
N PRO A 3 3.61 -26.96 18.11
CA PRO A 3 2.75 -26.56 16.97
C PRO A 3 2.09 -25.19 17.12
N ASP A 4 1.76 -24.77 18.35
CA ASP A 4 1.14 -23.48 18.68
C ASP A 4 2.12 -22.28 18.69
N GLY A 5 3.34 -22.48 18.21
CA GLY A 5 4.37 -21.45 18.12
C GLY A 5 5.16 -21.20 19.39
N ILE A 6 4.87 -21.89 20.50
CA ILE A 6 5.70 -21.80 21.71
C ILE A 6 7.04 -22.51 21.48
N CYS A 7 8.13 -21.85 21.83
CA CYS A 7 9.47 -22.44 21.82
C CYS A 7 10.01 -22.55 23.24
N ARG A 8 10.39 -23.74 23.67
CA ARG A 8 11.21 -23.94 24.86
C ARG A 8 12.67 -23.68 24.47
N VAL A 9 13.21 -22.57 24.91
CA VAL A 9 14.57 -22.11 24.54
C VAL A 9 15.59 -22.66 25.52
N THR A 10 15.28 -22.58 26.81
CA THR A 10 16.04 -23.22 27.89
C THR A 10 15.09 -24.07 28.76
N ASP A 11 15.59 -24.67 29.82
CA ASP A 11 14.78 -25.50 30.72
C ASP A 11 13.62 -24.72 31.36
N SER A 12 13.79 -23.44 31.61
CA SER A 12 12.80 -22.58 32.27
C SER A 12 12.33 -21.39 31.41
N TYR A 13 12.84 -21.21 30.19
CA TYR A 13 12.50 -20.04 29.36
C TYR A 13 11.73 -20.42 28.11
N TYR A 14 10.53 -19.83 27.96
CA TYR A 14 9.59 -20.09 26.87
C TYR A 14 9.28 -18.82 26.13
N THR A 15 9.23 -18.91 24.77
CA THR A 15 9.02 -17.74 23.90
C THR A 15 7.95 -17.97 22.84
N LYS A 16 7.30 -16.88 22.41
CA LYS A 16 6.48 -16.80 21.19
C LYS A 16 6.97 -15.67 20.30
N THR A 17 6.60 -15.70 19.04
CA THR A 17 7.02 -14.70 18.04
C THR A 17 5.80 -14.19 17.28
N VAL A 18 5.75 -12.88 17.06
CA VAL A 18 4.77 -12.19 16.23
C VAL A 18 5.53 -11.58 15.04
N GLN A 19 5.05 -11.82 13.84
CA GLN A 19 5.49 -11.08 12.65
C GLN A 19 4.66 -9.83 12.51
N PHE A 20 5.29 -8.67 12.21
CA PHE A 20 4.57 -7.43 12.01
C PHE A 20 5.02 -6.72 10.74
N GLN A 21 4.10 -5.94 10.18
CA GLN A 21 4.33 -5.21 8.93
C GLN A 21 4.83 -3.79 9.21
N ASP A 22 5.25 -3.13 8.16
CA ASP A 22 5.67 -1.74 8.21
C ASP A 22 4.49 -0.78 8.12
N ILE A 23 4.64 0.40 8.69
CA ILE A 23 3.81 1.56 8.43
C ILE A 23 4.69 2.70 7.92
N ASN A 24 4.08 3.63 7.22
CA ASN A 24 4.81 4.70 6.55
C ASN A 24 5.22 5.82 7.52
N TYR A 25 6.16 5.52 8.42
CA TYR A 25 6.64 6.49 9.41
C TYR A 25 7.42 7.65 8.79
N GLN A 26 8.33 7.35 7.86
CA GLN A 26 9.27 8.36 7.35
C GLN A 26 8.61 9.45 6.50
N LEU A 27 7.54 9.13 5.81
CA LEU A 27 6.83 10.05 4.92
C LEU A 27 5.65 10.79 5.57
N ASN A 28 5.29 10.44 6.81
CA ASN A 28 4.17 11.06 7.52
C ASN A 28 4.45 12.51 7.94
N GLN A 29 3.39 13.23 8.29
CA GLN A 29 3.47 14.56 8.89
C GLN A 29 4.11 14.50 10.28
N ASN A 30 4.70 15.61 10.74
CA ASN A 30 5.38 15.64 12.04
C ASN A 30 4.43 15.30 13.21
N GLU A 31 3.17 15.70 13.12
CA GLU A 31 2.15 15.39 14.13
C GLU A 31 1.88 13.89 14.20
N ASP A 32 1.73 13.23 13.05
CA ASP A 32 1.54 11.78 12.96
C ASP A 32 2.79 11.02 13.43
N LYS A 33 3.98 11.50 13.07
CA LYS A 33 5.25 10.94 13.57
C LYS A 33 5.31 10.99 15.08
N THR A 34 4.92 12.11 15.69
CA THR A 34 4.88 12.27 17.13
C THR A 34 3.88 11.31 17.76
N ALA A 35 2.68 11.19 17.20
CA ALA A 35 1.66 10.26 17.68
C ALA A 35 2.11 8.79 17.60
N ILE A 36 2.77 8.40 16.51
CA ILE A 36 3.36 7.06 16.35
C ILE A 36 4.48 6.85 17.37
N PHE A 37 5.34 7.83 17.56
CA PHE A 37 6.43 7.77 18.54
C PHE A 37 5.91 7.61 19.97
N ASP A 38 4.94 8.42 20.38
CA ASP A 38 4.31 8.35 21.70
C ASP A 38 3.59 7.01 21.89
N GLY A 39 2.85 6.54 20.89
CA GLY A 39 2.22 5.23 20.91
C GLY A 39 3.25 4.08 20.99
N TRP A 40 4.42 4.22 20.37
CA TRP A 40 5.51 3.27 20.48
C TRP A 40 6.18 3.31 21.86
N CYS A 41 6.32 4.48 22.48
CA CYS A 41 6.75 4.60 23.88
C CYS A 41 5.78 3.87 24.83
N ASP A 42 4.48 4.07 24.64
CA ASP A 42 3.46 3.37 25.44
C ASP A 42 3.50 1.85 25.24
N PHE A 43 3.74 1.41 23.99
CA PHE A 43 3.92 0.00 23.69
C PHE A 43 5.15 -0.60 24.42
N LEU A 44 6.29 0.09 24.43
CA LEU A 44 7.48 -0.37 25.17
C LEU A 44 7.22 -0.40 26.68
N ASN A 45 6.49 0.58 27.21
CA ASN A 45 6.11 0.63 28.62
C ASN A 45 5.12 -0.45 29.06
N TYR A 46 4.49 -1.16 28.12
CA TYR A 46 3.69 -2.36 28.43
C TYR A 46 4.53 -3.46 29.07
N PHE A 47 5.79 -3.66 28.62
CA PHE A 47 6.63 -4.74 29.09
C PHE A 47 7.21 -4.45 30.48
N ASP A 48 6.90 -5.30 31.43
CA ASP A 48 7.51 -5.28 32.76
C ASP A 48 8.82 -6.08 32.81
N SER A 49 9.48 -6.09 33.97
CA SER A 49 10.76 -6.77 34.16
C SER A 49 10.69 -8.31 34.07
N SER A 50 9.49 -8.91 34.08
CA SER A 50 9.28 -10.36 33.98
C SER A 50 9.24 -10.85 32.53
N VAL A 51 9.11 -9.92 31.56
CA VAL A 51 9.04 -10.23 30.14
C VAL A 51 10.27 -9.67 29.41
N ARG A 52 11.02 -10.54 28.77
CA ARG A 52 12.10 -10.14 27.86
C ARG A 52 11.56 -10.17 26.44
N PHE A 53 11.92 -9.19 25.62
CA PHE A 53 11.56 -9.22 24.22
C PHE A 53 12.74 -8.89 23.31
N GLN A 54 12.64 -9.34 22.07
CA GLN A 54 13.61 -9.17 21.01
C GLN A 54 12.90 -8.66 19.77
N LEU A 55 13.35 -7.55 19.22
CA LEU A 55 13.00 -7.11 17.90
C LEU A 55 14.04 -7.67 16.92
N SER A 56 13.59 -8.36 15.89
CA SER A 56 14.45 -8.94 14.86
C SER A 56 14.04 -8.41 13.49
N PHE A 57 15.00 -7.85 12.79
CA PHE A 57 14.86 -7.36 11.43
C PHE A 57 15.75 -8.22 10.54
N VAL A 58 15.16 -8.86 9.56
CA VAL A 58 15.85 -9.84 8.73
C VAL A 58 15.73 -9.44 7.26
N ASN A 59 16.86 -9.09 6.67
CA ASN A 59 17.01 -8.84 5.24
C ASN A 59 17.67 -10.06 4.63
N MET A 60 16.93 -10.87 3.90
CA MET A 60 17.42 -12.09 3.25
C MET A 60 17.14 -12.05 1.76
N SER A 61 17.97 -12.74 0.97
CA SER A 61 17.68 -12.96 -0.44
C SER A 61 16.30 -13.60 -0.60
N ALA A 62 15.46 -12.99 -1.42
CA ALA A 62 14.20 -13.58 -1.79
C ALA A 62 14.46 -14.94 -2.45
N ASN A 63 13.74 -15.96 -2.03
CA ASN A 63 13.66 -17.15 -2.85
C ASN A 63 12.91 -16.75 -4.12
N LYS A 64 13.65 -16.55 -5.22
CA LYS A 64 13.13 -16.09 -6.51
C LYS A 64 11.97 -16.97 -6.99
N ASP A 65 11.99 -18.26 -6.67
CA ASP A 65 10.97 -19.22 -7.11
C ASP A 65 9.62 -18.98 -6.44
N ASN A 66 9.57 -18.50 -5.21
CA ASN A 66 8.31 -18.19 -4.54
C ASN A 66 7.66 -16.93 -5.13
N TYR A 67 8.43 -15.89 -5.42
CA TYR A 67 7.91 -14.68 -6.06
C TYR A 67 7.60 -14.90 -7.55
N ALA A 68 8.42 -15.68 -8.26
CA ALA A 68 8.22 -16.02 -9.66
C ALA A 68 6.82 -16.64 -9.90
N ARG A 69 6.30 -17.40 -8.95
CA ARG A 69 4.97 -18.02 -9.06
C ARG A 69 3.83 -16.99 -9.11
N TYR A 70 3.98 -15.86 -8.45
CA TYR A 70 2.94 -14.82 -8.40
C TYR A 70 3.03 -13.83 -9.57
N ILE A 71 4.20 -13.71 -10.19
CA ILE A 71 4.44 -12.78 -11.30
C ILE A 71 4.51 -13.47 -12.66
N THR A 72 4.49 -14.80 -12.70
CA THR A 72 4.52 -15.57 -13.95
C THR A 72 3.10 -15.79 -14.45
N ILE A 73 2.81 -15.26 -15.63
CA ILE A 73 1.56 -15.51 -16.33
C ILE A 73 1.79 -16.71 -17.26
N SER A 74 1.09 -17.81 -17.01
CA SER A 74 1.26 -19.04 -17.79
C SER A 74 0.74 -18.86 -19.22
N PRO A 75 1.43 -19.37 -20.24
CA PRO A 75 0.91 -19.44 -21.60
C PRO A 75 -0.43 -20.21 -21.66
N GLN A 76 -1.33 -19.77 -22.52
CA GLN A 76 -2.66 -20.37 -22.70
C GLN A 76 -2.83 -21.00 -24.11
N GLY A 77 -1.83 -20.86 -24.99
CA GLY A 77 -1.86 -21.39 -26.36
C GLY A 77 -2.67 -20.52 -27.34
N ASP A 78 -2.83 -19.23 -27.03
CA ASP A 78 -3.53 -18.24 -27.83
C ASP A 78 -2.60 -17.15 -28.37
N ASP A 79 -3.14 -16.23 -29.18
CA ASP A 79 -2.39 -15.13 -29.82
C ASP A 79 -1.80 -14.10 -28.85
N PHE A 80 -2.09 -14.23 -27.55
CA PHE A 80 -1.62 -13.31 -26.51
C PHE A 80 -0.40 -13.85 -25.74
N ASP A 81 0.09 -15.03 -26.05
CA ASP A 81 1.21 -15.65 -25.33
C ASP A 81 2.52 -14.86 -25.49
N SER A 82 2.72 -14.17 -26.61
CA SER A 82 3.85 -13.25 -26.80
C SER A 82 3.80 -12.11 -25.77
N ILE A 83 2.64 -11.51 -25.57
CA ILE A 83 2.42 -10.41 -24.60
C ILE A 83 2.56 -10.93 -23.16
N ARG A 84 2.02 -12.13 -22.86
CA ARG A 84 2.18 -12.77 -21.53
C ARG A 84 3.65 -13.02 -21.19
N LEU A 85 4.41 -13.49 -22.16
CA LEU A 85 5.84 -13.75 -22.00
C LEU A 85 6.63 -12.45 -21.78
N GLU A 86 6.39 -11.43 -22.62
CA GLU A 86 7.03 -10.11 -22.49
C GLU A 86 6.75 -9.50 -21.12
N TYR A 87 5.48 -9.55 -20.70
CA TYR A 87 5.04 -9.01 -19.41
C TYR A 87 5.67 -9.76 -18.22
N THR A 88 5.66 -11.09 -18.26
CA THR A 88 6.31 -11.94 -17.25
C THR A 88 7.81 -11.64 -17.16
N GLN A 89 8.48 -11.51 -18.30
CA GLN A 89 9.92 -11.23 -18.36
C GLN A 89 10.24 -9.83 -17.83
N MET A 90 9.38 -8.85 -18.10
CA MET A 90 9.47 -7.51 -17.52
C MET A 90 9.38 -7.56 -16.00
N LEU A 91 8.39 -8.23 -15.44
CA LEU A 91 8.22 -8.37 -13.98
C LEU A 91 9.38 -9.09 -13.33
N GLN A 92 9.90 -10.16 -13.94
CA GLN A 92 11.07 -10.89 -13.46
C GLN A 92 12.33 -10.02 -13.45
N ASN A 93 12.53 -9.21 -14.51
CA ASN A 93 13.66 -8.28 -14.61
C ASN A 93 13.56 -7.16 -13.56
N GLN A 94 12.36 -6.63 -13.32
CA GLN A 94 12.13 -5.63 -12.30
C GLN A 94 12.34 -6.19 -10.88
N LEU A 95 11.85 -7.41 -10.62
CA LEU A 95 12.08 -8.11 -9.36
C LEU A 95 13.58 -8.33 -9.10
N ALA A 96 14.34 -8.68 -10.14
CA ALA A 96 15.78 -8.88 -10.01
C ALA A 96 16.56 -7.59 -9.71
N ARG A 97 16.02 -6.42 -10.10
CA ARG A 97 16.62 -5.10 -9.83
C ARG A 97 16.19 -4.50 -8.49
N GLY A 98 15.02 -4.89 -7.98
CA GLY A 98 14.46 -4.37 -6.72
C GLY A 98 15.28 -4.83 -5.52
N ASN A 99 15.74 -3.92 -4.65
CA ASN A 99 16.54 -4.18 -3.44
C ASN A 99 17.53 -5.35 -3.56
N ASN A 100 18.14 -5.54 -4.73
CA ASN A 100 18.98 -6.70 -5.05
C ASN A 100 18.31 -8.07 -4.75
N GLY A 101 16.98 -8.15 -4.79
CA GLY A 101 16.20 -9.34 -4.47
C GLY A 101 16.13 -9.67 -2.99
N LEU A 102 16.23 -8.68 -2.10
CA LEU A 102 16.10 -8.87 -0.65
C LEU A 102 14.66 -8.70 -0.17
N ILE A 103 14.23 -9.60 0.72
CA ILE A 103 12.99 -9.47 1.49
C ILE A 103 13.34 -8.96 2.87
N LYS A 104 12.65 -7.90 3.29
CA LYS A 104 12.76 -7.33 4.62
C LYS A 104 11.58 -7.81 5.49
N THR A 105 11.86 -8.53 6.55
CA THR A 105 10.84 -9.02 7.48
C THR A 105 11.15 -8.59 8.92
N LYS A 106 10.10 -8.43 9.72
CA LYS A 106 10.17 -7.87 11.07
C LYS A 106 9.44 -8.77 12.05
N TYR A 107 10.10 -9.08 13.15
CA TYR A 107 9.59 -9.98 14.16
C TYR A 107 9.76 -9.40 15.56
N LEU A 108 8.77 -9.64 16.41
CA LEU A 108 8.84 -9.41 17.84
C LEU A 108 8.74 -10.75 18.54
N THR A 109 9.81 -11.18 19.18
CA THR A 109 9.86 -12.39 20.02
C THR A 109 9.84 -11.98 21.48
N PHE A 110 8.94 -12.54 22.26
CA PHE A 110 8.81 -12.28 23.67
C PHE A 110 8.82 -13.58 24.46
N GLY A 111 9.27 -13.52 25.71
CA GLY A 111 9.41 -14.71 26.50
C GLY A 111 9.28 -14.48 27.99
N VAL A 112 8.95 -15.57 28.70
CA VAL A 112 8.75 -15.62 30.14
C VAL A 112 9.50 -16.81 30.74
N GLU A 113 9.97 -16.64 31.97
CA GLU A 113 10.47 -17.74 32.77
C GLU A 113 9.30 -18.47 33.46
N ALA A 114 9.28 -19.79 33.41
CA ALA A 114 8.26 -20.63 34.01
C ALA A 114 8.80 -22.05 34.28
N ASP A 115 8.24 -22.71 35.29
CA ASP A 115 8.63 -24.07 35.69
C ASP A 115 8.19 -25.16 34.70
N GLY A 116 7.41 -24.82 33.69
CA GLY A 116 6.98 -25.73 32.64
C GLY A 116 5.99 -25.10 31.65
N LEU A 117 5.72 -25.85 30.57
CA LEU A 117 4.85 -25.42 29.51
C LEU A 117 3.43 -25.05 29.98
N LYS A 118 2.87 -25.80 30.93
CA LYS A 118 1.53 -25.54 31.48
C LYS A 118 1.43 -24.17 32.17
N ALA A 119 2.51 -23.72 32.81
CA ALA A 119 2.57 -22.40 33.46
C ALA A 119 2.91 -21.29 32.47
N ALA A 120 3.75 -21.57 31.47
CA ALA A 120 4.18 -20.59 30.45
C ALA A 120 3.06 -20.23 29.46
N LYS A 121 2.30 -21.22 28.98
CA LYS A 121 1.34 -21.06 27.89
C LYS A 121 0.29 -19.99 28.15
N PRO A 122 -0.48 -19.96 29.24
CA PRO A 122 -1.49 -18.95 29.49
C PRO A 122 -0.90 -17.52 29.58
N ARG A 123 0.32 -17.40 30.13
CA ARG A 123 1.01 -16.12 30.25
C ARG A 123 1.42 -15.60 28.85
N LEU A 124 1.99 -16.46 28.02
CA LEU A 124 2.40 -16.12 26.66
C LEU A 124 1.21 -15.77 25.77
N GLU A 125 0.09 -16.48 25.85
CA GLU A 125 -1.14 -16.20 25.10
C GLU A 125 -1.76 -14.85 25.48
N ARG A 126 -1.73 -14.50 26.77
CA ARG A 126 -2.18 -13.18 27.23
C ARG A 126 -1.29 -12.06 26.69
N ILE A 127 0.03 -12.21 26.82
CA ILE A 127 1.01 -11.23 26.33
C ILE A 127 0.87 -11.06 24.81
N GLU A 128 0.69 -12.16 24.07
CA GLU A 128 0.45 -12.13 22.61
C GLU A 128 -0.77 -11.28 22.27
N THR A 129 -1.88 -11.51 22.95
CA THR A 129 -3.11 -10.75 22.74
C THR A 129 -2.91 -9.25 22.98
N ASP A 130 -2.21 -8.91 24.05
CA ASP A 130 -1.91 -7.51 24.39
C ASP A 130 -0.96 -6.86 23.36
N ILE A 131 0.05 -7.59 22.88
CA ILE A 131 0.95 -7.14 21.81
C ILE A 131 0.19 -6.86 20.53
N LEU A 132 -0.67 -7.79 20.09
CA LEU A 132 -1.49 -7.61 18.89
C LEU A 132 -2.43 -6.40 18.99
N ASN A 133 -3.04 -6.20 20.16
CA ASN A 133 -3.89 -5.02 20.41
C ASN A 133 -3.08 -3.71 20.38
N ASN A 134 -1.87 -3.69 20.90
CA ASN A 134 -1.00 -2.52 20.86
C ASN A 134 -0.54 -2.20 19.43
N PHE A 135 -0.15 -3.21 18.64
CA PHE A 135 0.14 -3.02 17.22
C PHE A 135 -1.08 -2.49 16.45
N LYS A 136 -2.26 -3.05 16.71
CA LYS A 136 -3.51 -2.57 16.11
C LYS A 136 -3.80 -1.09 16.42
N ARG A 137 -3.51 -0.62 17.64
CA ARG A 137 -3.65 0.80 18.02
C ARG A 137 -2.68 1.70 17.25
N LEU A 138 -1.49 1.20 16.92
CA LEU A 138 -0.50 1.89 16.09
C LEU A 138 -0.83 1.83 14.59
N GLY A 139 -1.89 1.12 14.19
CA GLY A 139 -2.21 0.88 12.78
C GLY A 139 -1.30 -0.14 12.09
N VAL A 140 -0.55 -0.92 12.86
CA VAL A 140 0.38 -1.94 12.36
C VAL A 140 -0.34 -3.29 12.26
N ALA A 141 -0.30 -3.92 11.09
CA ALA A 141 -0.73 -5.29 10.92
C ALA A 141 0.29 -6.25 11.54
N ALA A 142 -0.16 -7.15 12.40
CA ALA A 142 0.70 -8.10 13.09
C ALA A 142 -0.02 -9.44 13.25
N GLU A 143 0.71 -10.54 13.07
CA GLU A 143 0.19 -11.90 13.12
C GLU A 143 1.08 -12.79 14.00
N PRO A 144 0.49 -13.61 14.88
CA PRO A 144 1.24 -14.58 15.69
C PRO A 144 1.75 -15.70 14.80
N MET A 145 2.99 -16.10 14.97
CA MET A 145 3.60 -17.19 14.23
C MET A 145 3.33 -18.54 14.90
N ASN A 146 2.85 -19.50 14.15
CA ASN A 146 2.77 -20.90 14.60
C ASN A 146 4.14 -21.59 14.54
N GLY A 147 4.21 -22.83 15.03
CA GLY A 147 5.48 -23.56 15.12
C GLY A 147 6.12 -23.87 13.77
N MET A 148 5.29 -24.12 12.73
CA MET A 148 5.76 -24.38 11.37
C MET A 148 6.39 -23.13 10.76
N GLU A 149 5.76 -21.98 10.95
CA GLU A 149 6.24 -20.68 10.45
C GLU A 149 7.55 -20.28 11.13
N ARG A 150 7.63 -20.47 12.45
CA ARG A 150 8.88 -20.21 13.20
C ARG A 150 10.02 -21.14 12.76
N LEU A 151 9.75 -22.41 12.50
CA LEU A 151 10.76 -23.35 12.00
C LEU A 151 11.20 -22.95 10.59
N ARG A 152 10.28 -22.54 9.72
CA ARG A 152 10.60 -22.05 8.37
C ARG A 152 11.47 -20.79 8.43
N LEU A 153 11.17 -19.86 9.33
CA LEU A 153 11.98 -18.67 9.55
C LEU A 153 13.41 -19.02 9.96
N LEU A 154 13.55 -19.89 10.97
CA LEU A 154 14.87 -20.33 11.46
C LEU A 154 15.66 -21.08 10.38
N HIS A 155 14.99 -21.96 9.63
CA HIS A 155 15.59 -22.64 8.49
C HIS A 155 16.10 -21.62 7.46
N GLY A 156 15.28 -20.63 7.05
CA GLY A 156 15.68 -19.60 6.11
C GLY A 156 16.87 -18.76 6.59
N MET A 157 16.94 -18.44 7.88
CA MET A 157 18.07 -17.70 8.45
C MET A 157 19.36 -18.52 8.52
N LEU A 158 19.28 -19.83 8.59
CA LEU A 158 20.42 -20.74 8.63
C LEU A 158 20.80 -21.30 7.25
N HIS A 159 19.91 -21.19 6.25
CA HIS A 159 20.12 -21.65 4.85
C HIS A 159 20.03 -20.49 3.85
N MET A 160 20.69 -19.38 4.13
CA MET A 160 20.52 -18.11 3.41
C MET A 160 20.79 -18.15 1.89
N ASP A 161 21.51 -19.13 1.38
CA ASP A 161 21.82 -19.33 -0.06
C ASP A 161 21.45 -20.71 -0.59
N GLU A 162 21.02 -21.58 0.27
CA GLU A 162 20.67 -22.93 -0.13
C GLU A 162 19.24 -22.92 -0.67
N GLN A 163 19.09 -23.31 -1.91
CA GLN A 163 17.77 -23.46 -2.57
C GLN A 163 17.01 -24.71 -2.05
N GLU A 164 17.42 -25.24 -0.90
CA GLU A 164 16.74 -26.38 -0.30
C GLU A 164 15.40 -25.95 0.28
N PRO A 165 14.28 -26.44 -0.25
CA PRO A 165 12.97 -26.11 0.28
C PRO A 165 12.83 -26.69 1.68
N PHE A 166 12.34 -25.87 2.61
CA PHE A 166 12.01 -26.36 3.97
C PHE A 166 10.94 -27.44 3.89
N ARG A 167 11.29 -28.65 4.32
CA ARG A 167 10.41 -29.82 4.37
C ARG A 167 10.33 -30.32 5.78
N PHE A 168 9.15 -30.25 6.38
CA PHE A 168 8.90 -30.67 7.75
C PHE A 168 7.44 -31.05 7.94
N SER A 169 7.18 -32.11 8.73
CA SER A 169 5.88 -32.45 9.26
C SER A 169 6.03 -32.87 10.71
N TRP A 170 5.09 -32.48 11.56
CA TRP A 170 5.07 -32.86 12.97
C TRP A 170 5.02 -34.38 13.17
N ASP A 171 4.39 -35.12 12.25
CA ASP A 171 4.25 -36.57 12.27
C ASP A 171 5.57 -37.31 12.07
N TRP A 172 6.60 -36.64 11.57
CA TRP A 172 7.92 -37.27 11.35
C TRP A 172 8.74 -37.37 12.62
N LEU A 173 8.47 -36.54 13.63
CA LEU A 173 9.30 -36.47 14.83
C LEU A 173 9.26 -37.77 15.68
N ALA A 174 8.07 -38.26 15.96
CA ALA A 174 7.90 -39.44 16.84
C ALA A 174 8.45 -40.74 16.23
N PRO A 175 8.19 -41.06 14.95
CA PRO A 175 8.72 -42.28 14.32
C PRO A 175 10.22 -42.24 14.03
N SER A 176 10.78 -41.06 13.69
CA SER A 176 12.18 -40.92 13.26
C SER A 176 13.18 -40.82 14.41
N GLY A 177 12.73 -40.41 15.61
CA GLY A 177 13.62 -40.04 16.72
C GLY A 177 14.38 -38.73 16.50
N LEU A 178 14.10 -38.00 15.39
CA LEU A 178 14.69 -36.71 15.11
C LEU A 178 14.03 -35.59 15.92
N SER A 179 14.75 -34.52 16.14
CA SER A 179 14.25 -33.29 16.77
C SER A 179 13.96 -32.24 15.73
N VAL A 180 13.22 -31.18 16.07
CA VAL A 180 13.00 -30.04 15.20
C VAL A 180 14.30 -29.35 14.73
N LYS A 181 15.40 -29.53 15.52
CA LYS A 181 16.71 -28.94 15.17
C LYS A 181 17.31 -29.59 13.93
N ASP A 182 17.06 -30.89 13.74
CA ASP A 182 17.61 -31.63 12.60
C ASP A 182 17.04 -31.16 11.25
N PHE A 183 15.87 -30.52 11.27
CA PHE A 183 15.21 -29.97 10.08
C PHE A 183 15.58 -28.51 9.78
N ILE A 184 16.17 -27.79 10.72
CA ILE A 184 16.57 -26.39 10.54
C ILE A 184 18.10 -26.21 10.53
N ALA A 185 18.86 -27.22 10.94
CA ALA A 185 20.31 -27.13 10.99
C ALA A 185 20.91 -27.02 9.57
N PRO A 186 21.86 -26.12 9.35
CA PRO A 186 22.58 -26.02 8.08
C PRO A 186 23.54 -27.20 7.92
N SER A 187 24.06 -27.37 6.69
CA SER A 187 25.02 -28.43 6.37
C SER A 187 26.31 -28.38 7.21
N SER A 188 26.70 -27.20 7.67
CA SER A 188 27.88 -27.01 8.53
C SER A 188 27.83 -25.70 9.31
N PHE A 189 28.46 -25.71 10.49
CA PHE A 189 28.86 -24.51 11.24
C PHE A 189 30.37 -24.47 11.36
N GLU A 190 30.96 -23.28 11.19
CA GLU A 190 32.40 -23.06 11.33
C GLU A 190 32.69 -21.82 12.18
N PHE A 191 33.31 -21.99 13.36
CA PHE A 191 33.69 -20.91 14.28
C PHE A 191 35.23 -20.88 14.53
N ARG A 192 36.03 -21.36 13.57
CA ARG A 192 37.48 -21.45 13.70
C ARG A 192 38.20 -20.13 13.78
N THR A 193 37.65 -19.11 13.11
CA THR A 193 38.22 -17.75 13.13
C THR A 193 37.55 -16.93 14.20
N GLY A 194 38.32 -16.28 15.08
CA GLY A 194 37.74 -15.41 16.12
C GLY A 194 36.95 -14.21 15.59
N ARG A 195 37.01 -13.91 14.29
CA ARG A 195 36.46 -12.69 13.68
C ARG A 195 35.29 -12.91 12.74
N SER A 196 34.96 -14.11 12.43
CA SER A 196 33.87 -14.48 11.54
C SER A 196 33.44 -15.91 11.78
N PHE A 197 32.26 -16.27 11.28
CA PHE A 197 31.72 -17.62 11.30
C PHE A 197 31.33 -18.06 9.90
N GLY A 198 31.23 -19.39 9.70
CA GLY A 198 30.66 -20.00 8.52
C GLY A 198 29.35 -20.69 8.85
N VAL A 199 28.35 -20.58 7.96
CA VAL A 199 27.07 -21.30 8.02
C VAL A 199 26.74 -21.80 6.61
N GLY A 200 26.81 -23.13 6.40
CA GLY A 200 26.71 -23.74 5.08
C GLY A 200 27.79 -23.17 4.15
N ARG A 201 27.40 -22.55 3.06
CA ARG A 201 28.32 -21.92 2.09
C ARG A 201 28.58 -20.43 2.36
N ARG A 202 27.92 -19.82 3.35
CA ARG A 202 28.08 -18.40 3.66
C ARG A 202 29.04 -18.14 4.78
N ILE A 203 29.64 -16.95 4.72
CA ILE A 203 30.50 -16.42 5.77
C ILE A 203 29.74 -15.26 6.42
N GLY A 204 29.75 -15.20 7.76
CA GLY A 204 29.09 -14.15 8.52
C GLY A 204 30.02 -13.49 9.53
N CYS A 205 29.61 -12.31 10.00
CA CYS A 205 30.26 -11.55 11.05
C CYS A 205 29.19 -10.94 11.96
N ALA A 206 29.24 -11.28 13.24
CA ALA A 206 28.42 -10.67 14.28
C ALA A 206 29.16 -9.49 14.93
N SER A 207 28.46 -8.37 15.07
CA SER A 207 28.95 -7.15 15.70
C SER A 207 27.90 -6.59 16.65
N PHE A 208 28.30 -5.84 17.67
CA PHE A 208 27.39 -5.11 18.55
C PHE A 208 27.52 -3.61 18.36
N LEU A 209 26.43 -2.88 18.55
CA LEU A 209 26.40 -1.43 18.48
C LEU A 209 26.74 -0.84 19.85
N GLN A 210 27.81 -0.08 19.90
CA GLN A 210 28.19 0.75 21.05
C GLN A 210 27.67 2.16 20.83
N ILE A 211 26.72 2.59 21.67
CA ILE A 211 26.12 3.91 21.63
C ILE A 211 27.02 4.87 22.39
N LEU A 212 27.65 5.80 21.68
CA LEU A 212 28.53 6.85 22.25
C LEU A 212 27.82 8.20 22.26
N ALA A 213 26.82 8.37 21.39
CA ALA A 213 26.07 9.61 21.25
C ALA A 213 25.26 9.95 22.51
N PRO A 214 25.22 11.21 22.91
CA PRO A 214 24.34 11.70 23.97
C PRO A 214 22.86 11.71 23.49
N GLU A 215 22.63 11.95 22.23
CA GLU A 215 21.31 11.92 21.57
C GLU A 215 21.34 10.99 20.37
N LEU A 216 20.29 10.22 20.19
CA LEU A 216 20.11 9.28 19.09
C LEU A 216 19.20 9.89 18.02
N ASN A 217 19.27 9.36 16.79
CA ASN A 217 18.44 9.77 15.66
C ASN A 217 17.57 8.60 15.20
N ASP A 218 16.30 8.89 14.91
CA ASP A 218 15.30 7.91 14.48
C ASP A 218 15.58 7.27 13.11
N ARG A 219 16.51 7.84 12.32
CA ARG A 219 16.91 7.29 11.01
C ARG A 219 17.96 6.19 11.08
N MET A 220 18.65 6.02 12.21
CA MET A 220 19.77 5.08 12.29
C MET A 220 19.35 3.64 12.00
N LEU A 221 18.25 3.17 12.59
CA LEU A 221 17.75 1.82 12.32
C LEU A 221 17.32 1.67 10.87
N ALA A 222 16.65 2.68 10.31
CA ALA A 222 16.25 2.70 8.91
C ALA A 222 17.45 2.58 7.95
N ASP A 223 18.50 3.34 8.18
CA ASP A 223 19.73 3.30 7.35
C ASP A 223 20.38 1.89 7.39
N PHE A 224 20.37 1.20 8.54
CA PHE A 224 20.82 -0.20 8.60
C PHE A 224 19.92 -1.12 7.75
N LEU A 225 18.60 -0.98 7.87
CA LEU A 225 17.65 -1.82 7.15
C LEU A 225 17.62 -1.53 5.64
N ASP A 226 18.10 -0.36 5.21
CA ASP A 226 18.20 0.03 3.81
C ASP A 226 19.49 -0.45 3.12
N MET A 227 20.39 -1.13 3.88
CA MET A 227 21.55 -1.76 3.26
C MET A 227 21.15 -2.80 2.19
N GLU A 228 21.81 -2.75 1.04
CA GLU A 228 21.60 -3.67 -0.09
C GLU A 228 22.34 -5.01 0.09
N SER A 229 22.34 -5.55 1.29
CA SER A 229 23.02 -6.78 1.64
C SER A 229 22.21 -7.63 2.62
N SER A 230 22.50 -8.93 2.67
CA SER A 230 21.91 -9.81 3.68
C SER A 230 22.36 -9.38 5.07
N LEU A 231 21.39 -9.03 5.89
CA LEU A 231 21.61 -8.42 7.19
C LEU A 231 20.58 -8.92 8.19
N ILE A 232 21.01 -9.19 9.42
CA ILE A 232 20.13 -9.40 10.57
C ILE A 232 20.45 -8.34 11.60
N VAL A 233 19.45 -7.55 11.99
CA VAL A 233 19.53 -6.65 13.14
C VAL A 233 18.68 -7.22 14.24
N SER A 234 19.25 -7.38 15.42
CA SER A 234 18.57 -7.95 16.58
C SER A 234 18.74 -7.06 17.79
N MET A 235 17.62 -6.63 18.36
CA MET A 235 17.57 -5.77 19.54
C MET A 235 16.94 -6.54 20.69
N HIS A 236 17.75 -6.90 21.68
CA HIS A 236 17.24 -7.49 22.92
C HIS A 236 16.95 -6.38 23.91
N VAL A 237 15.73 -6.33 24.41
CA VAL A 237 15.24 -5.31 25.31
C VAL A 237 14.66 -5.97 26.57
N GLN A 238 15.11 -5.49 27.71
CA GLN A 238 14.62 -5.93 29.01
C GLN A 238 14.29 -4.73 29.88
N SER A 239 13.06 -4.64 30.36
CA SER A 239 12.66 -3.61 31.33
C SER A 239 13.32 -3.85 32.68
N VAL A 240 13.82 -2.79 33.29
CA VAL A 240 14.34 -2.84 34.66
C VAL A 240 13.22 -2.47 35.62
N ASP A 241 13.13 -3.20 36.72
CA ASP A 241 12.19 -2.87 37.80
C ASP A 241 12.38 -1.39 38.24
N GLN A 242 11.27 -0.61 38.22
CA GLN A 242 11.31 0.83 38.43
C GLN A 242 11.91 1.23 39.79
N VAL A 243 11.59 0.45 40.83
CA VAL A 243 12.11 0.72 42.20
C VAL A 243 13.63 0.48 42.24
N LYS A 244 14.07 -0.62 41.61
CA LYS A 244 15.51 -0.95 41.51
C LYS A 244 16.25 0.11 40.66
N ALA A 245 15.68 0.54 39.53
CA ALA A 245 16.26 1.58 38.68
C ALA A 245 16.47 2.89 39.45
N ILE A 246 15.41 3.40 40.08
CA ILE A 246 15.47 4.63 40.88
C ILE A 246 16.50 4.52 42.02
N LYS A 247 16.53 3.38 42.73
CA LYS A 247 17.49 3.14 43.81
C LYS A 247 18.94 3.13 43.30
N THR A 248 19.19 2.52 42.16
CA THR A 248 20.51 2.45 41.53
C THR A 248 20.99 3.84 41.11
N ILE A 249 20.12 4.65 40.50
CA ILE A 249 20.48 6.01 40.07
C ILE A 249 20.71 6.93 41.26
N LYS A 250 19.88 6.87 42.31
CA LYS A 250 20.11 7.61 43.55
C LYS A 250 21.46 7.27 44.17
N ARG A 251 21.83 5.98 44.16
CA ARG A 251 23.16 5.56 44.66
C ARG A 251 24.28 6.15 43.81
N LYS A 252 24.14 6.08 42.46
CA LYS A 252 25.13 6.72 41.55
C LYS A 252 25.27 8.22 41.75
N ILE A 253 24.16 8.94 41.94
CA ILE A 253 24.18 10.36 42.25
C ILE A 253 24.95 10.63 43.55
N THR A 254 24.71 9.81 44.58
CA THR A 254 25.45 9.93 45.86
C THR A 254 26.95 9.68 45.68
N ASP A 255 27.32 8.68 44.87
CA ASP A 255 28.74 8.39 44.58
C ASP A 255 29.39 9.50 43.79
N LEU A 256 28.71 10.08 42.76
CA LEU A 256 29.20 11.25 42.04
C LEU A 256 29.36 12.46 42.94
N GLN A 257 28.45 12.73 43.88
CA GLN A 257 28.56 13.79 44.85
C GLN A 257 29.77 13.61 45.77
N LYS A 258 30.05 12.38 46.21
CA LYS A 258 31.27 12.09 46.99
C LYS A 258 32.53 12.37 46.18
N MET A 259 32.59 11.93 44.92
CA MET A 259 33.70 12.19 44.02
C MET A 259 33.89 13.70 43.82
N THR A 260 32.81 14.45 43.62
CA THR A 260 32.86 15.92 43.53
C THR A 260 33.47 16.55 44.77
N ILE A 261 33.02 16.12 45.96
CA ILE A 261 33.59 16.64 47.23
C ILE A 261 35.06 16.27 47.37
N GLU A 262 35.47 15.09 46.93
CA GLU A 262 36.91 14.70 46.97
C GLU A 262 37.74 15.52 46.00
N GLU A 263 37.28 15.81 44.79
CA GLU A 263 38.00 16.68 43.83
C GLU A 263 38.03 18.13 44.33
N GLN A 264 36.96 18.66 44.92
CA GLN A 264 36.95 19.97 45.56
C GLN A 264 37.99 20.06 46.69
N LYS A 265 38.08 19.04 47.54
CA LYS A 265 39.10 18.97 48.59
C LYS A 265 40.53 18.92 48.03
N LYS A 266 40.74 18.23 46.90
CA LYS A 266 42.05 18.22 46.21
C LYS A 266 42.38 19.58 45.62
N ALA A 267 41.41 20.25 44.97
CA ALA A 267 41.60 21.60 44.42
C ALA A 267 42.00 22.60 45.50
N VAL A 268 41.28 22.61 46.63
CA VAL A 268 41.62 23.49 47.78
C VAL A 268 43.01 23.19 48.33
N ARG A 269 43.42 21.93 48.49
CA ARG A 269 44.77 21.54 48.94
C ARG A 269 45.85 21.96 47.94
N ALA A 270 45.53 22.07 46.67
CA ALA A 270 46.43 22.49 45.60
C ALA A 270 46.44 24.02 45.40
N GLY A 271 45.65 24.78 46.20
CA GLY A 271 45.54 26.23 46.08
C GLY A 271 44.66 26.76 44.97
N TYR A 272 43.78 25.92 44.43
CA TYR A 272 42.78 26.26 43.41
C TYR A 272 41.40 26.55 44.04
N ASP A 273 40.55 27.25 43.29
CA ASP A 273 39.17 27.52 43.70
C ASP A 273 38.36 26.24 43.84
N MET A 274 37.44 26.18 44.81
CA MET A 274 36.54 25.07 45.04
C MET A 274 35.57 24.80 43.89
N ASP A 275 35.33 25.80 43.03
CA ASP A 275 34.43 25.70 41.88
C ASP A 275 35.07 25.02 40.66
N ILE A 276 36.37 24.73 40.72
CA ILE A 276 37.08 23.99 39.65
C ILE A 276 36.83 22.50 39.83
N ILE A 277 35.76 22.03 39.21
CA ILE A 277 35.38 20.61 39.13
C ILE A 277 35.71 20.13 37.72
N PRO A 278 36.24 18.90 37.53
CA PRO A 278 36.37 18.30 36.21
C PRO A 278 35.04 18.35 35.46
N SER A 279 35.07 18.86 34.23
CA SER A 279 33.87 19.06 33.40
C SER A 279 33.00 17.81 33.26
N ASP A 280 33.65 16.66 33.15
CA ASP A 280 32.99 15.35 33.03
C ASP A 280 32.18 15.02 34.29
N LEU A 281 32.71 15.28 35.48
CA LEU A 281 32.02 14.98 36.73
C LEU A 281 30.78 15.89 36.94
N ALA A 282 30.88 17.17 36.55
CA ALA A 282 29.77 18.12 36.60
C ALA A 282 28.64 17.68 35.61
N THR A 283 29.04 17.31 34.40
CA THR A 283 28.09 16.83 33.36
C THR A 283 27.38 15.57 33.80
N TYR A 284 28.10 14.53 34.24
CA TYR A 284 27.49 13.27 34.72
C TYR A 284 26.59 13.49 35.93
N GLY A 285 26.92 14.40 36.84
CA GLY A 285 26.06 14.76 37.97
C GLY A 285 24.74 15.36 37.55
N THR A 286 24.78 16.26 36.54
CA THR A 286 23.58 16.89 35.98
C THR A 286 22.72 15.91 35.21
N GLU A 287 23.31 15.09 34.36
CA GLU A 287 22.62 14.06 33.58
C GLU A 287 21.95 13.00 34.48
N ALA A 288 22.64 12.55 35.53
CA ALA A 288 22.08 11.60 36.48
C ALA A 288 20.87 12.14 37.25
N LYS A 289 20.90 13.45 37.61
CA LYS A 289 19.75 14.12 38.23
C LYS A 289 18.58 14.26 37.28
N LYS A 290 18.84 14.65 36.01
CA LYS A 290 17.83 14.74 34.96
C LYS A 290 17.18 13.38 34.73
N LEU A 291 17.98 12.32 34.61
CA LEU A 291 17.50 10.94 34.44
C LEU A 291 16.60 10.51 35.62
N LEU A 292 16.99 10.85 36.85
CA LEU A 292 16.17 10.55 38.05
C LEU A 292 14.82 11.28 37.98
N GLN A 293 14.83 12.54 37.57
CA GLN A 293 13.62 13.36 37.42
C GLN A 293 12.69 12.76 36.32
N ASP A 294 13.24 12.38 35.18
CA ASP A 294 12.50 11.76 34.09
C ASP A 294 11.82 10.45 34.52
N LEU A 295 12.55 9.60 35.27
CA LEU A 295 12.00 8.35 35.82
C LEU A 295 10.94 8.55 36.93
N GLN A 296 10.95 9.67 37.60
CA GLN A 296 10.01 9.96 38.70
C GLN A 296 8.79 10.75 38.26
N SER A 297 8.92 11.66 37.27
CA SER A 297 7.89 12.63 36.90
C SER A 297 7.27 12.39 35.53
N ARG A 298 7.88 11.59 34.68
CA ARG A 298 7.41 11.25 33.34
C ARG A 298 7.09 9.78 33.24
N ASN A 299 6.33 9.38 32.24
CA ASN A 299 6.03 7.96 31.96
C ASN A 299 7.25 7.23 31.35
N GLU A 300 8.44 7.50 31.89
CA GLU A 300 9.72 6.93 31.47
C GLU A 300 10.06 5.71 32.32
N ARG A 301 10.51 4.65 31.68
CA ARG A 301 11.07 3.45 32.32
C ARG A 301 12.51 3.27 31.89
N MET A 302 13.26 2.45 32.64
CA MET A 302 14.62 2.09 32.28
C MET A 302 14.63 0.69 31.62
N PHE A 303 15.33 0.62 30.50
CA PHE A 303 15.56 -0.61 29.75
C PHE A 303 17.05 -0.90 29.61
N LEU A 304 17.38 -2.19 29.54
CA LEU A 304 18.67 -2.68 29.10
C LEU A 304 18.56 -3.14 27.66
N LEU A 305 19.38 -2.55 26.78
CA LEU A 305 19.41 -2.82 25.35
C LEU A 305 20.72 -3.49 24.95
N THR A 306 20.65 -4.61 24.23
CA THR A 306 21.73 -5.18 23.42
C THR A 306 21.35 -5.07 21.96
N PHE A 307 22.15 -4.40 21.15
CA PHE A 307 21.91 -4.23 19.72
C PHE A 307 22.98 -4.99 18.94
N ILE A 308 22.58 -5.99 18.18
CA ILE A 308 23.46 -6.90 17.41
C ILE A 308 23.17 -6.71 15.92
N VAL A 309 24.25 -6.65 15.14
CA VAL A 309 24.20 -6.62 13.68
C VAL A 309 24.97 -7.82 13.15
N VAL A 310 24.34 -8.67 12.36
CA VAL A 310 24.96 -9.80 11.69
C VAL A 310 24.95 -9.54 10.19
N ASN A 311 26.12 -9.38 9.60
CA ASN A 311 26.31 -9.31 8.18
C ASN A 311 26.70 -10.68 7.64
N THR A 312 26.18 -11.06 6.45
CA THR A 312 26.55 -12.30 5.77
C THR A 312 26.83 -12.04 4.29
N ALA A 313 27.71 -12.87 3.72
CA ALA A 313 28.08 -12.80 2.31
C ALA A 313 28.57 -14.14 1.76
N GLY A 314 28.59 -14.28 0.45
CA GLY A 314 29.15 -15.47 -0.23
C GLY A 314 30.68 -15.47 -0.34
N SER A 315 31.35 -14.34 -0.08
CA SER A 315 32.80 -14.22 -0.13
C SER A 315 33.35 -13.33 0.97
N ARG A 316 34.59 -13.55 1.37
CA ARG A 316 35.27 -12.77 2.41
C ARG A 316 35.33 -11.28 2.07
N ARG A 317 35.69 -10.95 0.82
CA ARG A 317 35.77 -9.56 0.35
C ARG A 317 34.44 -8.83 0.45
N GLN A 318 33.35 -9.51 0.07
CA GLN A 318 32.01 -8.95 0.15
C GLN A 318 31.59 -8.76 1.61
N LEU A 319 31.90 -9.72 2.49
CA LEU A 319 31.62 -9.60 3.92
C LEU A 319 32.33 -8.39 4.55
N ASP A 320 33.62 -8.21 4.25
CA ASP A 320 34.42 -7.10 4.78
C ASP A 320 33.83 -5.75 4.29
N ASN A 321 33.36 -5.65 3.04
CA ASN A 321 32.66 -4.49 2.51
C ASN A 321 31.34 -4.23 3.24
N ASN A 322 30.53 -5.26 3.47
CA ASN A 322 29.24 -5.13 4.16
C ASN A 322 29.43 -4.67 5.62
N VAL A 323 30.41 -5.24 6.31
CA VAL A 323 30.75 -4.84 7.69
C VAL A 323 31.26 -3.40 7.73
N PHE A 324 32.06 -2.99 6.76
CA PHE A 324 32.54 -1.61 6.65
C PHE A 324 31.39 -0.63 6.41
N GLN A 325 30.46 -0.95 5.52
CA GLN A 325 29.25 -0.13 5.29
C GLN A 325 28.41 0.00 6.56
N ALA A 326 28.16 -1.10 7.26
CA ALA A 326 27.42 -1.09 8.52
C ALA A 326 28.13 -0.25 9.59
N ALA A 327 29.47 -0.34 9.69
CA ALA A 327 30.26 0.48 10.61
C ALA A 327 30.20 1.97 10.24
N SER A 328 30.20 2.31 8.96
CA SER A 328 30.07 3.70 8.48
C SER A 328 28.70 4.29 8.83
N ILE A 329 27.62 3.50 8.74
CA ILE A 329 26.28 3.92 9.19
C ILE A 329 26.31 4.23 10.70
N ALA A 330 26.84 3.33 11.52
CA ALA A 330 26.96 3.58 12.97
C ALA A 330 27.74 4.87 13.26
N GLN A 331 28.87 5.08 12.59
CA GLN A 331 29.72 6.26 12.77
C GLN A 331 29.00 7.56 12.37
N LYS A 332 28.17 7.56 11.32
CA LYS A 332 27.34 8.71 10.93
C LYS A 332 26.47 9.23 12.09
N TYR A 333 26.06 8.35 13.00
CA TYR A 333 25.21 8.65 14.16
C TYR A 333 25.98 8.68 15.48
N ASN A 334 27.28 8.90 15.47
CA ASN A 334 28.15 8.89 16.63
C ASN A 334 28.03 7.62 17.48
N CYS A 335 27.87 6.49 16.79
CA CYS A 335 27.89 5.15 17.37
C CYS A 335 29.07 4.37 16.79
N GLN A 336 29.47 3.31 17.45
CA GLN A 336 30.52 2.43 16.98
C GLN A 336 29.98 1.01 16.82
N LEU A 337 30.14 0.42 15.65
CA LEU A 337 29.85 -0.99 15.44
C LEU A 337 31.13 -1.80 15.72
N THR A 338 31.13 -2.53 16.82
CA THR A 338 32.30 -3.30 17.25
C THR A 338 32.04 -4.78 17.02
N ARG A 339 32.98 -5.44 16.34
CA ARG A 339 32.89 -6.88 16.06
C ARG A 339 33.01 -7.67 17.37
N LEU A 340 32.24 -8.76 17.48
CA LEU A 340 32.28 -9.71 18.59
C LEU A 340 33.42 -10.70 18.39
N ASP A 341 34.69 -10.21 18.49
CA ASP A 341 35.88 -11.05 18.35
C ASP A 341 35.88 -12.14 19.42
N PHE A 342 36.10 -13.40 18.97
CA PHE A 342 36.04 -14.64 19.76
C PHE A 342 34.67 -15.00 20.39
N ARG A 343 33.62 -14.26 20.03
CA ARG A 343 32.23 -14.49 20.47
C ARG A 343 31.24 -14.50 19.30
N GLN A 344 31.69 -15.00 18.14
CA GLN A 344 30.89 -15.02 16.93
C GLN A 344 29.73 -16.03 17.00
N GLU A 345 29.90 -17.13 17.73
CA GLU A 345 28.85 -18.12 17.98
C GLU A 345 27.74 -17.50 18.81
N GLU A 346 28.06 -16.90 19.94
CA GLU A 346 27.07 -16.25 20.81
C GLU A 346 26.37 -15.09 20.09
N GLY A 347 27.10 -14.36 19.23
CA GLY A 347 26.56 -13.31 18.41
C GLY A 347 25.51 -13.83 17.39
N LEU A 348 25.83 -14.91 16.67
CA LEU A 348 24.90 -15.56 15.76
C LEU A 348 23.67 -16.10 16.53
N MET A 349 23.88 -16.86 17.61
CA MET A 349 22.78 -17.45 18.38
C MET A 349 21.86 -16.39 18.98
N SER A 350 22.41 -15.29 19.46
CA SER A 350 21.63 -14.15 19.98
C SER A 350 20.89 -13.40 18.86
N SER A 351 21.30 -13.50 17.60
CA SER A 351 20.60 -12.85 16.49
C SER A 351 19.36 -13.61 16.02
N LEU A 352 19.24 -14.89 16.33
CA LEU A 352 18.07 -15.68 15.97
C LEU A 352 16.83 -15.24 16.80
N PRO A 353 15.61 -15.24 16.21
CA PRO A 353 14.38 -14.77 16.87
C PRO A 353 13.87 -15.81 17.90
N LEU A 354 14.71 -16.09 18.89
CA LEU A 354 14.45 -17.02 19.98
C LEU A 354 14.27 -16.32 21.33
N GLY A 355 14.56 -15.01 21.42
CA GLY A 355 14.49 -14.24 22.66
C GLY A 355 15.64 -14.53 23.63
N LEU A 356 16.70 -15.22 23.19
CA LEU A 356 17.86 -15.58 24.00
C LEU A 356 19.04 -14.65 23.71
N ASN A 357 19.44 -13.86 24.70
CA ASN A 357 20.63 -13.01 24.63
C ASN A 357 21.79 -13.68 25.37
N GLN A 358 22.82 -14.08 24.62
CA GLN A 358 24.07 -14.63 25.17
C GLN A 358 25.17 -13.56 25.26
N ILE A 359 24.88 -12.34 24.81
CA ILE A 359 25.80 -11.20 24.84
C ILE A 359 25.48 -10.36 26.06
N GLU A 360 26.40 -10.29 27.02
CA GLU A 360 26.23 -9.53 28.28
C GLU A 360 26.47 -8.02 28.13
N ILE A 361 26.71 -7.53 26.90
CA ILE A 361 26.95 -6.12 26.62
C ILE A 361 25.60 -5.41 26.53
N GLN A 362 25.25 -4.67 27.57
CA GLN A 362 23.95 -4.00 27.68
C GLN A 362 24.14 -2.50 27.91
N ARG A 363 23.32 -1.67 27.25
CA ARG A 363 23.23 -0.23 27.48
C ARG A 363 21.92 0.09 28.19
N GLY A 364 22.02 0.82 29.32
CA GLY A 364 20.83 1.35 29.99
C GLY A 364 20.30 2.59 29.25
N LEU A 365 19.03 2.56 28.87
CA LEU A 365 18.34 3.62 28.15
C LEU A 365 16.94 3.85 28.74
N THR A 366 16.41 5.07 28.59
CA THR A 366 15.02 5.39 28.94
C THR A 366 14.06 4.93 27.85
N THR A 367 12.75 4.93 28.14
CA THR A 367 11.72 4.60 27.15
C THR A 367 11.90 5.38 25.86
N SER A 368 11.96 6.71 25.95
CA SER A 368 12.13 7.59 24.80
C SER A 368 13.40 7.31 24.01
N SER A 369 14.50 6.98 24.69
CA SER A 369 15.77 6.65 24.04
C SER A 369 15.73 5.30 23.32
N VAL A 370 15.01 4.29 23.84
CA VAL A 370 14.79 3.02 23.13
C VAL A 370 13.81 3.19 21.99
N ALA A 371 12.77 4.02 22.17
CA ALA A 371 11.76 4.28 21.18
C ALA A 371 12.29 4.97 19.92
N ILE A 372 13.43 5.66 20.01
CA ILE A 372 14.10 6.25 18.83
C ILE A 372 14.48 5.19 17.79
N PHE A 373 14.77 3.95 18.23
CA PHE A 373 14.89 2.82 17.29
C PHE A 373 13.53 2.38 16.77
N ILE A 374 12.85 3.29 16.05
CA ILE A 374 11.52 3.05 15.52
C ILE A 374 11.57 1.90 14.52
N PRO A 375 10.78 0.84 14.73
CA PRO A 375 10.82 -0.34 13.87
C PRO A 375 10.12 -0.13 12.53
N PHE A 376 9.56 1.07 12.29
CA PHE A 376 8.79 1.40 11.09
C PHE A 376 9.63 2.26 10.16
N THR A 377 9.75 1.83 8.91
CA THR A 377 10.60 2.51 7.91
C THR A 377 9.79 2.86 6.67
N THR A 378 9.74 1.96 5.72
CA THR A 378 9.10 2.14 4.42
C THR A 378 8.12 1.01 4.22
N GLN A 379 6.88 1.36 3.97
CA GLN A 379 5.85 0.37 3.70
C GLN A 379 6.07 -0.26 2.32
N GLU A 380 5.97 -1.58 2.25
CA GLU A 380 5.97 -2.33 1.00
C GLU A 380 4.54 -2.78 0.68
N LEU A 381 4.25 -2.89 -0.59
CA LEU A 381 2.93 -3.29 -1.06
C LEU A 381 3.06 -4.37 -2.13
N PHE A 382 3.26 -5.58 -1.68
CA PHE A 382 3.28 -6.76 -2.53
C PHE A 382 2.22 -7.74 -2.03
N GLN A 383 1.12 -7.83 -2.76
CA GLN A 383 0.06 -8.78 -2.46
C GLN A 383 0.27 -10.05 -3.27
N ASP A 384 0.22 -11.17 -2.58
CA ASP A 384 0.17 -12.49 -3.18
C ASP A 384 -1.24 -12.77 -3.69
N GLY A 385 -1.35 -13.32 -4.88
CA GLY A 385 -2.64 -13.68 -5.46
C GLY A 385 -2.60 -13.67 -6.99
N LYS A 386 -3.50 -14.44 -7.59
CA LYS A 386 -3.57 -14.56 -9.06
C LYS A 386 -4.08 -13.29 -9.73
N GLU A 387 -4.80 -12.42 -9.01
CA GLU A 387 -5.42 -11.22 -9.53
C GLU A 387 -4.68 -9.94 -9.11
N ALA A 388 -3.51 -10.06 -8.48
CA ALA A 388 -2.68 -8.92 -8.14
C ALA A 388 -2.07 -8.29 -9.41
N LEU A 389 -2.26 -6.99 -9.57
CA LEU A 389 -1.82 -6.22 -10.73
C LEU A 389 -0.56 -5.42 -10.42
N TYR A 390 0.34 -5.34 -11.38
CA TYR A 390 1.52 -4.49 -11.30
C TYR A 390 1.15 -3.01 -11.39
N CYS A 391 1.58 -2.21 -10.41
CA CYS A 391 1.32 -0.76 -10.35
C CYS A 391 2.58 0.11 -10.47
N GLY A 392 3.76 -0.49 -10.60
CA GLY A 392 5.04 0.20 -10.65
C GLY A 392 6.03 -0.35 -9.64
N LEU A 393 7.10 0.39 -9.44
CA LEU A 393 8.12 0.14 -8.41
C LEU A 393 7.97 1.13 -7.27
N ASN A 394 8.16 0.69 -6.05
CA ASN A 394 8.28 1.59 -4.91
C ASN A 394 9.51 2.51 -5.11
N ALA A 395 9.33 3.82 -5.15
CA ALA A 395 10.42 4.77 -5.41
C ALA A 395 11.53 4.75 -4.35
N LEU A 396 11.25 4.21 -3.16
CA LEU A 396 12.20 4.13 -2.05
C LEU A 396 13.01 2.83 -2.06
N SER A 397 12.36 1.71 -2.33
CA SER A 397 12.98 0.37 -2.25
C SER A 397 13.25 -0.27 -3.62
N ASN A 398 12.71 0.30 -4.70
CA ASN A 398 12.67 -0.30 -6.04
C ASN A 398 11.98 -1.68 -6.09
N ASN A 399 11.24 -2.07 -5.06
CA ASN A 399 10.47 -3.31 -5.07
C ASN A 399 9.20 -3.18 -5.91
N LEU A 400 8.75 -4.31 -6.46
CA LEU A 400 7.48 -4.35 -7.20
C LEU A 400 6.31 -3.97 -6.30
N ILE A 401 5.44 -3.11 -6.81
CA ILE A 401 4.13 -2.85 -6.23
C ILE A 401 3.11 -3.71 -6.97
N MET A 402 2.55 -4.68 -6.24
CA MET A 402 1.53 -5.61 -6.75
C MET A 402 0.29 -5.50 -5.88
N VAL A 403 -0.86 -5.17 -6.46
CA VAL A 403 -2.10 -4.95 -5.71
C VAL A 403 -3.31 -5.59 -6.38
N ASP A 404 -4.21 -6.07 -5.57
CA ASP A 404 -5.54 -6.54 -5.97
C ASP A 404 -6.59 -5.55 -5.47
N ARG A 405 -7.18 -4.76 -6.36
CA ARG A 405 -8.20 -3.76 -6.01
C ARG A 405 -9.47 -4.38 -5.44
N LYS A 406 -9.77 -5.64 -5.75
CA LYS A 406 -10.95 -6.34 -5.21
C LYS A 406 -10.85 -6.60 -3.70
N ARG A 407 -9.63 -6.54 -3.13
CA ARG A 407 -9.41 -6.63 -1.67
C ARG A 407 -9.69 -5.33 -0.92
N LEU A 408 -9.84 -4.22 -1.64
CA LEU A 408 -10.19 -2.93 -1.04
C LEU A 408 -11.65 -2.89 -0.62
N LYS A 409 -11.94 -2.08 0.40
CA LYS A 409 -13.31 -1.81 0.83
C LYS A 409 -14.10 -1.08 -0.27
N ASN A 410 -13.46 -0.14 -0.95
CA ASN A 410 -13.99 0.57 -2.12
C ASN A 410 -13.00 0.41 -3.29
N PRO A 411 -13.21 -0.55 -4.20
CA PRO A 411 -12.29 -0.85 -5.29
C PRO A 411 -12.24 0.22 -6.39
N ASN A 412 -13.13 1.22 -6.32
CA ASN A 412 -13.16 2.35 -7.27
C ASN A 412 -11.83 3.10 -7.28
N GLY A 413 -11.45 3.63 -8.41
CA GLY A 413 -10.15 4.27 -8.56
C GLY A 413 -10.15 5.60 -9.30
N LEU A 414 -9.10 6.38 -9.07
CA LEU A 414 -8.82 7.64 -9.74
C LEU A 414 -7.39 7.64 -10.26
N ILE A 415 -7.18 8.16 -11.47
CA ILE A 415 -5.87 8.46 -12.05
C ILE A 415 -5.82 9.96 -12.30
N LEU A 416 -5.00 10.65 -11.51
CA LEU A 416 -4.92 12.11 -11.47
C LEU A 416 -3.56 12.60 -11.97
N GLY A 417 -3.52 13.62 -12.83
CA GLY A 417 -2.24 14.18 -13.25
C GLY A 417 -2.37 15.19 -14.37
N THR A 418 -1.35 16.02 -14.53
CA THR A 418 -1.26 16.99 -15.62
C THR A 418 -1.13 16.32 -17.01
N PRO A 419 -1.38 17.03 -18.11
CA PRO A 419 -1.08 16.51 -19.44
C PRO A 419 0.40 16.09 -19.55
N GLY A 420 0.67 14.94 -20.19
CA GLY A 420 2.01 14.40 -20.34
C GLY A 420 2.62 13.73 -19.08
N SER A 421 1.87 13.58 -17.99
CA SER A 421 2.34 12.89 -16.78
C SER A 421 2.29 11.35 -16.85
N GLY A 422 1.68 10.78 -17.89
CA GLY A 422 1.56 9.33 -18.09
C GLY A 422 0.22 8.72 -17.67
N LYS A 423 -0.87 9.52 -17.53
CA LYS A 423 -2.20 9.01 -17.13
C LYS A 423 -2.73 7.92 -18.06
N SER A 424 -2.81 8.21 -19.36
CA SER A 424 -3.33 7.26 -20.36
C SER A 424 -2.46 6.01 -20.44
N PHE A 425 -1.12 6.16 -20.27
CA PHE A 425 -0.20 5.03 -20.18
C PHE A 425 -0.51 4.14 -18.99
N ALA A 426 -0.69 4.72 -17.79
CA ALA A 426 -1.02 4.00 -16.58
C ALA A 426 -2.37 3.27 -16.69
N ALA A 427 -3.38 3.91 -17.27
CA ALA A 427 -4.69 3.30 -17.51
C ALA A 427 -4.60 2.12 -18.49
N LYS A 428 -3.93 2.31 -19.63
CA LYS A 428 -3.72 1.24 -20.61
C LYS A 428 -2.90 0.08 -20.05
N ARG A 429 -1.88 0.36 -19.24
CA ARG A 429 -1.12 -0.67 -18.54
C ARG A 429 -2.01 -1.48 -17.60
N GLU A 430 -2.87 -0.83 -16.81
CA GLU A 430 -3.83 -1.55 -15.95
C GLU A 430 -4.80 -2.39 -16.79
N ILE A 431 -5.32 -1.86 -17.89
CA ILE A 431 -6.19 -2.58 -18.84
C ILE A 431 -5.49 -3.85 -19.37
N ALA A 432 -4.25 -3.72 -19.85
CA ALA A 432 -3.48 -4.87 -20.32
C ALA A 432 -3.25 -5.90 -19.20
N ASN A 433 -2.92 -5.45 -18.00
CA ASN A 433 -2.77 -6.31 -16.83
C ASN A 433 -4.03 -7.08 -16.49
N VAL A 434 -5.16 -6.39 -16.39
CA VAL A 434 -6.46 -6.98 -16.11
C VAL A 434 -6.82 -8.03 -17.16
N PHE A 435 -6.58 -7.72 -18.43
CA PHE A 435 -6.86 -8.66 -19.52
C PHE A 435 -6.00 -9.94 -19.43
N LEU A 436 -4.72 -9.81 -19.09
CA LEU A 436 -3.79 -10.95 -19.04
C LEU A 436 -3.96 -11.82 -17.79
N VAL A 437 -4.42 -11.24 -16.67
CA VAL A 437 -4.33 -11.86 -15.34
C VAL A 437 -5.70 -12.26 -14.79
N THR A 438 -6.79 -11.57 -15.19
CA THR A 438 -8.16 -11.82 -14.69
C THR A 438 -9.10 -12.22 -15.82
N ASP A 439 -10.35 -12.59 -15.47
CA ASP A 439 -11.44 -12.83 -16.41
C ASP A 439 -12.43 -11.66 -16.44
N ASP A 440 -12.10 -10.53 -15.84
CA ASP A 440 -12.97 -9.34 -15.77
C ASP A 440 -13.31 -8.81 -17.18
N ASP A 441 -14.52 -8.28 -17.35
CA ASP A 441 -14.85 -7.46 -18.51
C ASP A 441 -14.22 -6.08 -18.37
N ILE A 442 -13.79 -5.51 -19.49
CA ILE A 442 -13.09 -4.22 -19.53
C ILE A 442 -13.82 -3.33 -20.52
N ILE A 443 -14.27 -2.18 -20.04
CA ILE A 443 -14.94 -1.19 -20.86
C ILE A 443 -14.27 0.17 -20.66
N SER A 444 -14.01 0.88 -21.76
CA SER A 444 -13.45 2.24 -21.72
C SER A 444 -14.34 3.23 -22.45
N CYS A 445 -14.49 4.41 -21.87
CA CYS A 445 -15.03 5.60 -22.52
C CYS A 445 -13.86 6.48 -22.96
N ASP A 446 -13.67 6.61 -24.27
CA ASP A 446 -12.47 7.16 -24.92
C ASP A 446 -12.79 8.43 -25.73
N PRO A 447 -12.75 9.61 -25.10
CA PRO A 447 -13.01 10.87 -25.77
C PRO A 447 -11.90 11.35 -26.72
N GLU A 448 -10.72 10.75 -26.66
CA GLU A 448 -9.55 11.17 -27.45
C GLU A 448 -9.06 10.09 -28.44
N ALA A 449 -9.70 8.92 -28.48
CA ALA A 449 -9.38 7.77 -29.34
C ALA A 449 -7.94 7.23 -29.10
N GLU A 450 -7.56 7.10 -27.84
CA GLU A 450 -6.21 6.63 -27.46
C GLU A 450 -6.14 5.13 -27.18
N TYR A 451 -7.26 4.47 -26.87
CA TYR A 451 -7.31 3.06 -26.44
C TYR A 451 -7.45 2.07 -27.60
N GLY A 452 -7.90 2.53 -28.77
CA GLY A 452 -8.17 1.69 -29.95
C GLY A 452 -7.08 0.67 -30.29
N PRO A 453 -5.81 1.06 -30.47
CA PRO A 453 -4.74 0.13 -30.85
C PRO A 453 -4.53 -1.01 -29.83
N LEU A 454 -4.62 -0.70 -28.52
CA LEU A 454 -4.53 -1.74 -27.47
C LEU A 454 -5.72 -2.69 -27.52
N VAL A 455 -6.93 -2.15 -27.66
CA VAL A 455 -8.16 -2.94 -27.69
C VAL A 455 -8.18 -3.86 -28.91
N GLU A 456 -7.81 -3.38 -30.08
CA GLU A 456 -7.72 -4.18 -31.31
C GLU A 456 -6.66 -5.28 -31.21
N ARG A 457 -5.49 -5.00 -30.65
CA ARG A 457 -4.43 -6.01 -30.41
C ARG A 457 -4.87 -7.12 -29.45
N LEU A 458 -5.76 -6.79 -28.51
CA LEU A 458 -6.37 -7.74 -27.56
C LEU A 458 -7.66 -8.38 -28.11
N HIS A 459 -7.91 -8.31 -29.42
CA HIS A 459 -9.11 -8.80 -30.12
C HIS A 459 -10.41 -8.27 -29.49
N GLY A 460 -10.37 -7.04 -28.96
CA GLY A 460 -11.49 -6.32 -28.42
C GLY A 460 -12.32 -5.64 -29.48
N GLN A 461 -13.37 -4.96 -29.05
CA GLN A 461 -14.31 -4.24 -29.91
C GLN A 461 -14.14 -2.73 -29.69
N VAL A 462 -13.86 -1.99 -30.75
CA VAL A 462 -13.90 -0.52 -30.76
C VAL A 462 -15.23 -0.09 -31.37
N ILE A 463 -16.06 0.59 -30.56
CA ILE A 463 -17.36 1.11 -30.98
C ILE A 463 -17.23 2.60 -31.20
N LYS A 464 -17.18 3.02 -32.44
CA LYS A 464 -17.09 4.43 -32.79
C LYS A 464 -18.48 5.06 -32.84
N ILE A 465 -18.70 6.07 -32.03
CA ILE A 465 -19.96 6.85 -32.00
C ILE A 465 -19.65 8.24 -32.59
N SER A 466 -20.23 8.52 -33.74
CA SER A 466 -20.05 9.78 -34.44
C SER A 466 -21.25 10.05 -35.37
N PRO A 467 -21.43 11.29 -35.86
CA PRO A 467 -22.47 11.60 -36.83
C PRO A 467 -22.42 10.78 -38.14
N THR A 468 -21.26 10.21 -38.44
CA THR A 468 -21.03 9.41 -39.67
C THR A 468 -20.90 7.94 -39.44
N SER A 469 -20.93 7.48 -38.16
CA SER A 469 -20.85 6.08 -37.80
C SER A 469 -22.18 5.36 -38.00
N PRO A 470 -22.17 4.07 -38.39
CA PRO A 470 -23.38 3.25 -38.42
C PRO A 470 -23.77 2.72 -37.04
N HIS A 471 -23.02 3.02 -35.99
CA HIS A 471 -23.25 2.54 -34.64
C HIS A 471 -24.09 3.52 -33.83
N TYR A 472 -25.17 3.03 -33.23
CA TYR A 472 -26.11 3.82 -32.45
C TYR A 472 -26.34 3.21 -31.07
N ILE A 473 -26.50 4.06 -30.07
CA ILE A 473 -26.93 3.71 -28.72
C ILE A 473 -28.17 4.55 -28.39
N ASN A 474 -29.23 3.88 -28.01
CA ASN A 474 -30.47 4.53 -27.60
C ASN A 474 -30.37 4.94 -26.12
N PRO A 475 -30.39 6.24 -25.78
CA PRO A 475 -30.41 6.69 -24.40
C PRO A 475 -31.68 6.27 -23.63
N MET A 476 -32.72 5.87 -24.34
CA MET A 476 -33.96 5.42 -23.73
C MET A 476 -34.00 3.91 -23.46
N ASP A 477 -32.93 3.13 -23.73
CA ASP A 477 -32.91 1.70 -23.42
C ASP A 477 -33.08 1.45 -21.93
N LEU A 478 -34.02 0.58 -21.56
CA LEU A 478 -34.35 0.22 -20.19
C LEU A 478 -34.08 -1.25 -19.96
N ASN A 479 -33.24 -1.57 -18.99
CA ASN A 479 -33.07 -2.92 -18.49
C ASN A 479 -33.96 -3.13 -17.24
N LEU A 480 -34.86 -4.10 -17.32
CA LEU A 480 -35.82 -4.41 -16.22
C LEU A 480 -35.10 -5.01 -14.99
N ASN A 481 -33.89 -5.55 -15.15
CA ASN A 481 -33.05 -6.10 -14.07
C ASN A 481 -32.08 -5.05 -13.47
N TYR A 482 -32.37 -3.79 -13.62
CA TYR A 482 -31.51 -2.64 -13.31
C TYR A 482 -31.20 -2.49 -11.81
N SER A 483 -32.05 -2.99 -10.92
CA SER A 483 -31.89 -2.90 -9.47
C SER A 483 -32.75 -3.95 -8.74
N ASP A 484 -32.25 -4.47 -7.62
CA ASP A 484 -32.99 -5.40 -6.74
C ASP A 484 -34.00 -4.66 -5.86
N ASP A 485 -33.72 -3.40 -5.49
CA ASP A 485 -34.42 -2.65 -4.44
C ASP A 485 -35.25 -1.46 -4.95
N GLU A 486 -35.02 -1.02 -6.20
CA GLU A 486 -35.65 0.18 -6.77
C GLU A 486 -36.34 -0.11 -8.10
N ASN A 487 -37.39 0.68 -8.36
CA ASN A 487 -38.05 0.60 -9.67
C ASN A 487 -37.08 1.01 -10.79
N PRO A 488 -36.80 0.14 -11.78
CA PRO A 488 -35.90 0.43 -12.89
C PRO A 488 -36.23 1.75 -13.63
N LEU A 489 -37.52 2.09 -13.68
CA LEU A 489 -37.99 3.32 -14.30
C LEU A 489 -37.56 4.57 -13.52
N SER A 490 -37.46 4.51 -12.20
CA SER A 490 -36.97 5.66 -11.39
C SER A 490 -35.53 5.98 -11.73
N LEU A 491 -34.66 4.98 -11.77
CA LEU A 491 -33.26 5.17 -12.16
C LEU A 491 -33.10 5.69 -13.59
N LYS A 492 -33.94 5.18 -14.48
CA LYS A 492 -33.95 5.66 -15.87
C LYS A 492 -34.46 7.08 -15.97
N SER A 493 -35.45 7.48 -15.14
CA SER A 493 -35.91 8.85 -15.04
C SER A 493 -34.80 9.80 -14.58
N ASP A 494 -34.00 9.41 -13.58
CA ASP A 494 -32.83 10.19 -13.10
C ASP A 494 -31.76 10.34 -14.20
N PHE A 495 -31.52 9.28 -14.97
CA PHE A 495 -30.64 9.36 -16.14
C PHE A 495 -31.19 10.34 -17.20
N ILE A 496 -32.47 10.26 -17.54
CA ILE A 496 -33.09 11.18 -18.53
C ILE A 496 -33.11 12.60 -18.02
N LEU A 497 -33.32 12.84 -16.72
CA LEU A 497 -33.18 14.16 -16.10
C LEU A 497 -31.77 14.71 -16.28
N SER A 498 -30.75 13.89 -16.07
CA SER A 498 -29.34 14.28 -16.30
C SER A 498 -29.03 14.58 -17.76
N LEU A 499 -29.61 13.77 -18.68
CA LEU A 499 -29.52 14.00 -20.12
C LEU A 499 -30.17 15.33 -20.52
N CYS A 500 -31.37 15.60 -20.04
CA CYS A 500 -32.08 16.84 -20.29
C CYS A 500 -31.37 18.05 -19.68
N GLU A 501 -30.72 17.91 -18.52
CA GLU A 501 -29.91 19.00 -17.95
C GLU A 501 -28.74 19.39 -18.86
N LEU A 502 -28.06 18.42 -19.47
CA LEU A 502 -26.98 18.68 -20.43
C LEU A 502 -27.46 19.39 -21.70
N ILE A 503 -28.74 19.20 -22.08
CA ILE A 503 -29.35 19.75 -23.28
C ILE A 503 -29.98 21.13 -23.02
N VAL A 504 -30.68 21.29 -21.89
CA VAL A 504 -31.60 22.43 -21.64
C VAL A 504 -31.14 23.30 -20.47
N GLY A 505 -30.49 22.70 -19.45
CA GLY A 505 -30.36 23.24 -18.10
C GLY A 505 -29.53 24.55 -17.96
N GLY A 506 -28.71 24.93 -18.93
CA GLY A 506 -27.91 26.14 -18.87
C GLY A 506 -26.95 26.19 -17.68
N LYS A 507 -26.77 27.37 -17.04
CA LYS A 507 -25.88 27.55 -15.88
C LYS A 507 -26.53 27.18 -14.54
N ASP A 508 -27.84 27.24 -14.46
CA ASP A 508 -28.59 27.07 -13.21
C ASP A 508 -29.24 25.67 -13.10
N GLY A 509 -28.96 24.78 -14.05
CA GLY A 509 -29.53 23.43 -14.12
C GLY A 509 -31.02 23.46 -14.51
N LEU A 510 -31.69 22.29 -14.32
CA LEU A 510 -33.14 22.19 -14.55
C LEU A 510 -33.93 22.74 -13.37
N MET A 511 -34.94 23.54 -13.68
CA MET A 511 -35.89 24.06 -12.69
C MET A 511 -36.78 22.96 -12.14
N PRO A 512 -37.27 23.04 -10.89
CA PRO A 512 -38.13 22.01 -10.29
C PRO A 512 -39.35 21.64 -11.11
N VAL A 513 -39.98 22.62 -11.79
CA VAL A 513 -41.14 22.39 -12.68
C VAL A 513 -40.71 21.57 -13.91
N GLU A 514 -39.55 21.87 -14.48
CA GLU A 514 -39.01 21.15 -15.64
C GLU A 514 -38.70 19.68 -15.28
N LYS A 515 -38.08 19.45 -14.10
CA LYS A 515 -37.83 18.07 -13.61
C LYS A 515 -39.11 17.28 -13.47
N THR A 516 -40.19 17.89 -12.92
CA THR A 516 -41.48 17.22 -12.76
C THR A 516 -42.14 16.89 -14.09
N ILE A 517 -42.04 17.78 -15.06
CA ILE A 517 -42.59 17.55 -16.42
C ILE A 517 -41.84 16.42 -17.12
N ILE A 518 -40.51 16.43 -17.06
CA ILE A 518 -39.68 15.39 -17.67
C ILE A 518 -39.99 14.01 -17.06
N ASP A 519 -40.00 13.89 -15.73
CA ASP A 519 -40.32 12.64 -15.02
C ASP A 519 -41.70 12.10 -15.41
N ARG A 520 -42.70 12.99 -15.47
CA ARG A 520 -44.07 12.63 -15.90
C ARG A 520 -44.06 12.10 -17.34
N CYS A 521 -43.42 12.77 -18.28
CA CYS A 521 -43.36 12.34 -19.68
C CYS A 521 -42.58 11.04 -19.82
N VAL A 522 -41.48 10.84 -19.12
CA VAL A 522 -40.74 9.58 -19.09
C VAL A 522 -41.65 8.43 -18.68
N ARG A 523 -42.40 8.57 -17.60
CA ARG A 523 -43.35 7.51 -17.17
C ARG A 523 -44.42 7.20 -18.21
N MET A 524 -44.89 8.20 -18.96
CA MET A 524 -45.86 8.03 -20.01
C MET A 524 -45.28 7.25 -21.20
N VAL A 525 -44.08 7.62 -21.64
CA VAL A 525 -43.41 7.04 -22.82
C VAL A 525 -43.07 5.55 -22.61
N TYR A 526 -42.74 5.13 -21.38
CA TYR A 526 -42.43 3.73 -21.09
C TYR A 526 -43.62 2.83 -20.84
N ARG A 527 -44.89 3.36 -20.84
CA ARG A 527 -46.07 2.59 -20.49
C ARG A 527 -46.25 1.38 -21.39
N ASP A 528 -46.07 1.53 -22.72
CA ASP A 528 -46.27 0.46 -23.70
C ASP A 528 -45.17 -0.61 -23.53
N TYR A 529 -43.92 -0.21 -23.34
CA TYR A 529 -42.84 -1.15 -23.10
C TYR A 529 -43.00 -1.93 -21.78
N LEU A 530 -43.46 -1.28 -20.71
CA LEU A 530 -43.68 -1.95 -19.42
C LEU A 530 -44.86 -2.92 -19.46
N SER A 531 -45.83 -2.70 -20.36
CA SER A 531 -46.97 -3.59 -20.59
C SER A 531 -46.59 -4.80 -21.44
N ASP A 532 -45.72 -4.62 -22.42
CA ASP A 532 -45.24 -5.65 -23.34
C ASP A 532 -43.74 -5.36 -23.66
N PRO A 533 -42.80 -5.95 -22.92
CA PRO A 533 -41.37 -5.62 -23.00
C PRO A 533 -40.70 -6.29 -24.20
N VAL A 534 -41.09 -5.86 -25.39
CA VAL A 534 -40.45 -6.25 -26.66
C VAL A 534 -39.62 -5.12 -27.21
N PRO A 535 -38.52 -5.38 -27.95
CA PRO A 535 -37.63 -4.35 -28.49
C PRO A 535 -38.35 -3.28 -29.35
N GLU A 536 -39.43 -3.65 -30.01
CA GLU A 536 -40.23 -2.75 -30.85
C GLU A 536 -40.97 -1.69 -30.06
N ASN A 537 -41.30 -1.98 -28.79
CA ASN A 537 -41.96 -1.04 -27.87
C ASN A 537 -40.99 -0.16 -27.08
N MET A 538 -39.68 -0.42 -27.20
CA MET A 538 -38.66 0.42 -26.54
C MET A 538 -38.70 1.85 -27.11
N PRO A 539 -38.92 2.88 -26.27
CA PRO A 539 -38.99 4.25 -26.77
C PRO A 539 -37.59 4.77 -27.25
N ILE A 540 -37.61 5.79 -28.08
CA ILE A 540 -36.44 6.57 -28.50
C ILE A 540 -36.64 8.04 -28.10
N LEU A 541 -35.64 8.89 -28.29
CA LEU A 541 -35.74 10.32 -27.93
C LEU A 541 -36.91 11.04 -28.60
N GLU A 542 -37.28 10.64 -29.81
CA GLU A 542 -38.42 11.19 -30.52
C GLU A 542 -39.74 10.97 -29.80
N ASP A 543 -39.89 9.81 -29.11
CA ASP A 543 -41.10 9.53 -28.33
C ASP A 543 -41.21 10.45 -27.13
N LEU A 544 -40.11 10.73 -26.45
CA LEU A 544 -40.05 11.73 -25.35
C LEU A 544 -40.34 13.15 -25.86
N TYR A 545 -39.75 13.53 -27.00
CA TYR A 545 -40.00 14.81 -27.65
C TYR A 545 -41.48 14.99 -27.99
N ASN A 546 -42.13 13.97 -28.61
CA ASN A 546 -43.51 14.00 -28.97
C ASN A 546 -44.42 14.09 -27.74
N GLU A 547 -44.09 13.38 -26.66
CA GLU A 547 -44.86 13.45 -25.41
C GLU A 547 -44.74 14.82 -24.72
N LEU A 548 -43.57 15.45 -24.73
CA LEU A 548 -43.36 16.82 -24.23
C LEU A 548 -44.15 17.85 -25.08
N ARG A 549 -44.23 17.65 -26.37
CA ARG A 549 -45.05 18.50 -27.29
C ARG A 549 -46.55 18.43 -27.03
N ARG A 550 -47.04 17.33 -26.44
CA ARG A 550 -48.45 17.13 -26.07
C ARG A 550 -48.83 17.85 -24.77
N GLN A 551 -47.85 18.21 -23.94
CA GLN A 551 -48.11 18.92 -22.69
C GLN A 551 -48.48 20.39 -22.97
N GLU A 552 -49.38 20.97 -22.14
CA GLU A 552 -49.86 22.35 -22.30
C GLU A 552 -48.92 23.38 -21.65
N GLU A 553 -48.01 22.95 -20.76
CA GLU A 553 -47.11 23.84 -20.01
C GLU A 553 -46.06 24.48 -20.94
N LYS A 554 -45.76 25.75 -20.70
CA LYS A 554 -44.75 26.50 -21.47
C LYS A 554 -43.34 25.92 -21.32
N GLU A 555 -43.04 25.41 -20.13
CA GLU A 555 -41.77 24.76 -19.79
C GLU A 555 -41.62 23.47 -20.60
N ALA A 556 -42.67 22.69 -20.77
CA ALA A 556 -42.65 21.50 -21.64
C ALA A 556 -42.35 21.83 -23.08
N GLN A 557 -42.97 22.91 -23.62
CA GLN A 557 -42.70 23.38 -24.98
C GLN A 557 -41.27 23.92 -25.14
N TYR A 558 -40.74 24.56 -24.12
CA TYR A 558 -39.35 25.01 -24.09
C TYR A 558 -38.37 23.83 -24.13
N ILE A 559 -38.58 22.79 -23.27
CA ILE A 559 -37.76 21.57 -23.27
C ILE A 559 -37.87 20.86 -24.64
N ALA A 560 -39.08 20.70 -25.19
CA ALA A 560 -39.26 20.07 -26.47
C ALA A 560 -38.53 20.83 -27.60
N THR A 561 -38.58 22.16 -27.61
CA THR A 561 -37.86 22.97 -28.59
C THR A 561 -36.34 22.80 -28.47
N ALA A 562 -35.82 22.71 -27.25
CA ALA A 562 -34.39 22.45 -27.03
C ALA A 562 -33.95 21.04 -27.46
N LEU A 563 -34.85 20.05 -27.33
CA LEU A 563 -34.60 18.68 -27.77
C LEU A 563 -34.68 18.52 -29.30
N GLU A 564 -35.36 19.39 -30.01
CA GLU A 564 -35.63 19.25 -31.46
C GLU A 564 -34.36 19.06 -32.31
N ILE A 565 -33.27 19.74 -31.95
CA ILE A 565 -31.98 19.60 -32.65
C ILE A 565 -31.37 18.20 -32.51
N TYR A 566 -31.68 17.50 -31.43
CA TYR A 566 -31.20 16.12 -31.14
C TYR A 566 -32.14 15.04 -31.67
N VAL A 567 -33.35 15.39 -32.07
CA VAL A 567 -34.35 14.44 -32.58
C VAL A 567 -34.43 14.52 -34.11
N SER A 568 -34.75 15.71 -34.66
CA SER A 568 -34.91 15.93 -36.11
C SER A 568 -33.86 16.84 -36.73
N GLY A 569 -33.00 17.46 -35.90
CA GLY A 569 -31.96 18.38 -36.34
C GLY A 569 -30.62 17.70 -36.65
N SER A 570 -29.57 18.51 -36.72
CA SER A 570 -28.21 18.07 -37.12
C SER A 570 -27.46 17.25 -36.08
N LEU A 571 -27.98 17.12 -34.84
CA LEU A 571 -27.36 16.42 -33.75
C LEU A 571 -28.12 15.15 -33.36
N ASN A 572 -28.81 14.51 -34.30
CA ASN A 572 -29.72 13.38 -34.04
C ASN A 572 -29.03 11.99 -33.86
N VAL A 573 -27.74 11.98 -33.55
CA VAL A 573 -26.92 10.73 -33.39
C VAL A 573 -27.55 9.74 -32.38
N PHE A 574 -28.22 10.24 -31.35
CA PHE A 574 -28.80 9.45 -30.29
C PHE A 574 -30.31 9.22 -30.44
N ASN A 575 -30.90 9.62 -31.53
CA ASN A 575 -32.33 9.38 -31.83
C ASN A 575 -32.52 8.12 -32.70
N HIS A 576 -31.87 7.02 -32.33
CA HIS A 576 -31.92 5.75 -33.03
C HIS A 576 -32.03 4.61 -32.02
N ARG A 577 -32.58 3.47 -32.45
CA ARG A 577 -32.55 2.24 -31.67
C ARG A 577 -31.12 1.71 -31.60
N THR A 578 -30.74 1.12 -30.48
CA THR A 578 -29.43 0.49 -30.31
C THR A 578 -29.26 -0.64 -31.33
N ASN A 579 -28.17 -0.59 -32.08
CA ASN A 579 -27.81 -1.59 -33.08
C ASN A 579 -26.43 -2.22 -32.82
N ILE A 580 -25.83 -1.93 -31.68
CA ILE A 580 -24.54 -2.51 -31.27
C ILE A 580 -24.74 -3.62 -30.25
N ASN A 581 -23.88 -4.63 -30.33
CA ASN A 581 -23.79 -5.68 -29.34
C ASN A 581 -22.50 -5.50 -28.51
N ILE A 582 -22.64 -5.41 -27.18
CA ILE A 582 -21.54 -5.23 -26.24
C ILE A 582 -21.24 -6.58 -25.54
N GLU A 583 -20.94 -7.61 -26.31
CA GLU A 583 -20.65 -8.96 -25.75
C GLU A 583 -19.16 -9.24 -25.59
N ASN A 584 -18.30 -8.49 -26.29
CA ASN A 584 -16.85 -8.69 -26.18
C ASN A 584 -16.36 -8.40 -24.76
N ARG A 585 -15.35 -9.14 -24.34
CA ARG A 585 -14.72 -8.98 -23.02
C ARG A 585 -14.04 -7.62 -22.85
N ILE A 586 -13.48 -7.06 -23.94
CA ILE A 586 -12.86 -5.73 -23.93
C ILE A 586 -13.53 -4.85 -24.99
N VAL A 587 -14.11 -3.74 -24.54
CA VAL A 587 -14.84 -2.80 -25.40
C VAL A 587 -14.35 -1.38 -25.14
N SER A 588 -14.09 -0.64 -26.20
CA SER A 588 -13.80 0.80 -26.12
C SER A 588 -14.83 1.60 -26.91
N PHE A 589 -15.45 2.58 -26.25
CA PHE A 589 -16.33 3.54 -26.91
C PHE A 589 -15.52 4.75 -27.36
N ASP A 590 -15.19 4.82 -28.63
CA ASP A 590 -14.54 5.98 -29.25
C ASP A 590 -15.60 7.06 -29.56
N ILE A 591 -15.54 8.16 -28.81
CA ILE A 591 -16.45 9.29 -28.93
C ILE A 591 -15.71 10.58 -29.37
N LYS A 592 -14.52 10.47 -29.92
CA LYS A 592 -13.67 11.59 -30.32
C LYS A 592 -14.34 12.52 -31.33
N GLU A 593 -15.02 11.93 -32.33
CA GLU A 593 -15.65 12.67 -33.39
C GLU A 593 -16.99 13.31 -32.98
N LEU A 594 -17.50 13.06 -31.78
CA LEU A 594 -18.60 13.83 -31.22
C LEU A 594 -18.11 15.25 -30.93
N GLY A 595 -18.70 16.26 -31.53
CA GLY A 595 -18.40 17.66 -31.26
C GLY A 595 -18.58 17.99 -29.76
N LYS A 596 -18.06 19.14 -29.33
CA LYS A 596 -18.06 19.56 -27.90
C LYS A 596 -19.42 19.46 -27.22
N GLN A 597 -20.52 19.70 -27.93
CA GLN A 597 -21.89 19.62 -27.40
C GLN A 597 -22.33 18.17 -27.14
N LEU A 598 -22.01 17.26 -28.07
CA LEU A 598 -22.39 15.84 -27.95
C LEU A 598 -21.44 15.01 -27.09
N LYS A 599 -20.20 15.45 -26.86
CA LYS A 599 -19.20 14.67 -26.14
C LYS A 599 -19.65 14.34 -24.71
N LYS A 600 -20.17 15.31 -23.96
CA LYS A 600 -20.69 15.08 -22.60
C LYS A 600 -21.92 14.16 -22.61
N ILE A 601 -22.82 14.38 -23.56
CA ILE A 601 -24.01 13.54 -23.75
C ILE A 601 -23.58 12.11 -24.07
N GLY A 602 -22.62 11.93 -24.98
CA GLY A 602 -22.07 10.63 -25.34
C GLY A 602 -21.44 9.91 -24.15
N MET A 603 -20.67 10.62 -23.32
CA MET A 603 -20.10 10.04 -22.09
C MET A 603 -21.19 9.57 -21.11
N LEU A 604 -22.25 10.36 -20.93
CA LEU A 604 -23.35 10.01 -20.05
C LEU A 604 -24.11 8.77 -20.57
N ILE A 605 -24.34 8.68 -21.87
CA ILE A 605 -25.01 7.53 -22.52
C ILE A 605 -24.14 6.27 -22.42
N VAL A 606 -22.83 6.39 -22.66
CA VAL A 606 -21.87 5.29 -22.47
C VAL A 606 -21.92 4.78 -21.02
N GLN A 607 -21.97 5.68 -20.04
CA GLN A 607 -22.05 5.30 -18.63
C GLN A 607 -23.31 4.49 -18.32
N ASP A 608 -24.44 4.84 -18.88
CA ASP A 608 -25.68 4.07 -18.74
C ASP A 608 -25.59 2.69 -19.43
N ALA A 609 -25.01 2.63 -20.64
CA ALA A 609 -24.76 1.35 -21.32
C ALA A 609 -23.81 0.44 -20.55
N VAL A 610 -22.78 1.00 -19.91
CA VAL A 610 -21.86 0.25 -19.04
C VAL A 610 -22.58 -0.27 -17.80
N TRP A 611 -23.47 0.52 -17.20
CA TRP A 611 -24.28 0.07 -16.07
C TRP A 611 -25.11 -1.17 -16.44
N ASN A 612 -25.72 -1.20 -17.62
CA ASN A 612 -26.43 -2.35 -18.14
C ASN A 612 -25.51 -3.60 -18.21
N ARG A 613 -24.25 -3.44 -18.63
CA ARG A 613 -23.29 -4.56 -18.68
C ARG A 613 -22.91 -5.04 -17.28
N VAL A 614 -22.74 -4.14 -16.32
CA VAL A 614 -22.45 -4.48 -14.91
C VAL A 614 -23.61 -5.32 -14.32
N THR A 615 -24.85 -4.97 -14.61
CA THR A 615 -26.01 -5.74 -14.12
C THR A 615 -26.05 -7.16 -14.67
N ILE A 616 -25.74 -7.33 -15.96
CA ILE A 616 -25.66 -8.66 -16.60
C ILE A 616 -24.51 -9.48 -16.00
N ASN A 617 -23.34 -8.87 -15.83
CA ASN A 617 -22.16 -9.56 -15.29
C ASN A 617 -22.30 -9.95 -13.82
N ARG A 618 -23.09 -9.21 -13.04
CA ARG A 618 -23.42 -9.57 -11.66
C ARG A 618 -24.10 -10.93 -11.58
N GLU A 619 -25.06 -11.21 -12.43
CA GLU A 619 -25.74 -12.53 -12.49
C GLU A 619 -24.76 -13.67 -12.83
N ALA A 620 -23.74 -13.37 -13.64
CA ALA A 620 -22.66 -14.28 -13.99
C ALA A 620 -21.51 -14.35 -12.97
N HIS A 621 -21.62 -13.64 -11.84
CA HIS A 621 -20.54 -13.48 -10.84
C HIS A 621 -19.21 -12.98 -11.43
N LYS A 622 -19.27 -12.14 -12.45
CA LYS A 622 -18.14 -11.58 -13.17
C LYS A 622 -17.98 -10.09 -12.86
N SER A 623 -16.76 -9.65 -12.61
CA SER A 623 -16.47 -8.22 -12.39
C SER A 623 -16.38 -7.47 -13.71
N THR A 624 -16.73 -6.17 -13.67
CA THR A 624 -16.61 -5.26 -14.82
C THR A 624 -15.74 -4.06 -14.46
N ARG A 625 -14.64 -3.87 -15.19
CA ARG A 625 -13.76 -2.70 -15.07
C ARG A 625 -14.20 -1.64 -16.05
N TYR A 626 -14.43 -0.42 -15.55
CA TYR A 626 -14.87 0.70 -16.36
C TYR A 626 -13.91 1.87 -16.25
N TYR A 627 -13.27 2.26 -17.34
CA TYR A 627 -12.33 3.35 -17.42
C TYR A 627 -12.99 4.57 -18.10
N ILE A 628 -13.05 5.69 -17.38
CA ILE A 628 -13.68 6.93 -17.84
C ILE A 628 -12.59 7.97 -18.03
N ASP A 629 -12.18 8.19 -19.28
CA ASP A 629 -11.23 9.25 -19.57
C ASP A 629 -11.93 10.62 -19.59
N GLU A 630 -11.19 11.69 -19.23
CA GLU A 630 -11.70 13.05 -19.07
C GLU A 630 -12.97 13.14 -18.20
N MET A 631 -13.03 12.34 -17.12
CA MET A 631 -14.19 12.23 -16.23
C MET A 631 -14.73 13.57 -15.73
N HIS A 632 -13.87 14.60 -15.60
CA HIS A 632 -14.26 15.92 -15.14
C HIS A 632 -15.38 16.56 -16.01
N LEU A 633 -15.56 16.12 -17.25
CA LEU A 633 -16.61 16.59 -18.13
C LEU A 633 -18.02 16.21 -17.63
N LEU A 634 -18.16 15.09 -16.91
CA LEU A 634 -19.41 14.63 -16.31
C LEU A 634 -19.72 15.28 -14.95
N LEU A 635 -18.76 15.98 -14.36
CA LEU A 635 -18.85 16.45 -12.97
C LEU A 635 -19.07 17.97 -12.87
N ARG A 636 -19.28 18.66 -14.00
CA ARG A 636 -19.46 20.13 -14.04
C ARG A 636 -20.90 20.56 -13.75
N GLU A 637 -21.87 19.80 -14.22
CA GLU A 637 -23.29 20.08 -14.02
C GLU A 637 -23.81 19.26 -12.82
N GLU A 638 -24.66 19.89 -11.98
CA GLU A 638 -25.08 19.35 -10.68
C GLU A 638 -25.80 18.00 -10.81
N GLN A 639 -26.79 17.90 -11.68
CA GLN A 639 -27.60 16.67 -11.85
C GLN A 639 -26.77 15.54 -12.44
N THR A 640 -25.91 15.84 -13.41
CA THR A 640 -25.03 14.84 -14.03
C THR A 640 -23.97 14.38 -13.06
N ALA A 641 -23.43 15.28 -12.22
CA ALA A 641 -22.50 14.92 -11.17
C ALA A 641 -23.16 14.01 -10.12
N ALA A 642 -24.39 14.36 -9.68
CA ALA A 642 -25.15 13.55 -8.73
C ALA A 642 -25.44 12.14 -9.28
N TYR A 643 -25.87 12.03 -10.53
CA TYR A 643 -26.07 10.74 -11.19
C TYR A 643 -24.76 9.93 -11.28
N THR A 644 -23.67 10.56 -11.68
CA THR A 644 -22.36 9.91 -11.77
C THR A 644 -21.90 9.38 -10.41
N VAL A 645 -22.06 10.17 -9.34
CA VAL A 645 -21.74 9.76 -7.97
C VAL A 645 -22.60 8.58 -7.51
N GLU A 646 -23.88 8.60 -7.82
CA GLU A 646 -24.79 7.52 -7.45
C GLU A 646 -24.40 6.21 -8.12
N ILE A 647 -24.13 6.23 -9.42
CA ILE A 647 -23.63 5.08 -10.17
C ILE A 647 -22.27 4.62 -9.60
N TRP A 648 -21.36 5.55 -9.25
CA TRP A 648 -20.06 5.23 -8.66
C TRP A 648 -20.18 4.44 -7.35
N LYS A 649 -21.13 4.80 -6.50
CA LYS A 649 -21.43 4.06 -5.26
C LYS A 649 -22.04 2.69 -5.52
N ARG A 650 -22.90 2.58 -6.55
CA ARG A 650 -23.59 1.33 -6.92
C ARG A 650 -22.65 0.31 -7.54
N PHE A 651 -21.69 0.75 -8.35
CA PHE A 651 -20.71 -0.14 -8.99
C PHE A 651 -20.11 -1.13 -8.00
N ARG A 652 -19.72 -0.66 -6.83
CA ARG A 652 -19.13 -1.50 -5.77
C ARG A 652 -20.03 -2.67 -5.36
N LYS A 653 -21.33 -2.42 -5.18
CA LYS A 653 -22.27 -3.47 -4.74
C LYS A 653 -22.53 -4.53 -5.83
N TRP A 654 -22.28 -4.17 -7.09
CA TRP A 654 -22.63 -4.96 -8.26
C TRP A 654 -21.42 -5.57 -8.98
N GLY A 655 -20.23 -5.50 -8.35
CA GLY A 655 -19.00 -6.07 -8.93
C GLY A 655 -18.37 -5.19 -10.02
N GLY A 656 -18.82 -3.95 -10.15
CA GLY A 656 -18.19 -2.95 -11.01
C GLY A 656 -17.00 -2.27 -10.32
N ILE A 657 -15.94 -2.00 -11.08
CA ILE A 657 -14.72 -1.34 -10.61
C ILE A 657 -14.44 -0.16 -11.54
N PRO A 658 -15.07 1.01 -11.30
CA PRO A 658 -14.83 2.17 -12.12
C PRO A 658 -13.50 2.82 -11.81
N THR A 659 -12.88 3.44 -12.83
CA THR A 659 -11.65 4.22 -12.74
C THR A 659 -11.83 5.52 -13.51
N GLY A 660 -11.85 6.65 -12.80
CA GLY A 660 -11.92 7.98 -13.39
C GLY A 660 -10.53 8.51 -13.68
N ILE A 661 -10.33 9.02 -14.90
CA ILE A 661 -9.06 9.60 -15.34
C ILE A 661 -9.29 11.07 -15.61
N THR A 662 -8.47 11.94 -15.03
CA THR A 662 -8.64 13.37 -15.21
C THR A 662 -7.35 14.16 -15.01
N GLN A 663 -7.27 15.29 -15.72
CA GLN A 663 -6.16 16.23 -15.64
C GLN A 663 -6.49 17.47 -14.79
N ASN A 664 -7.74 17.74 -14.53
CA ASN A 664 -8.18 18.97 -13.85
C ASN A 664 -8.85 18.65 -12.50
N VAL A 665 -8.02 18.59 -11.46
CA VAL A 665 -8.49 18.25 -10.11
C VAL A 665 -9.23 19.43 -9.45
N LYS A 666 -8.86 20.67 -9.77
CA LYS A 666 -9.51 21.87 -9.21
C LYS A 666 -10.99 21.94 -9.58
N ASP A 667 -11.32 21.62 -10.83
CA ASP A 667 -12.72 21.59 -11.28
C ASP A 667 -13.49 20.43 -10.61
N LEU A 668 -12.79 19.32 -10.29
CA LEU A 668 -13.37 18.21 -9.56
C LEU A 668 -13.77 18.60 -8.13
N LEU A 669 -12.93 19.30 -7.41
CA LEU A 669 -13.12 19.62 -5.99
C LEU A 669 -14.01 20.86 -5.76
N SER A 670 -14.63 21.41 -6.82
CA SER A 670 -15.50 22.57 -6.72
C SER A 670 -16.91 22.24 -6.22
N SER A 671 -17.32 20.98 -6.17
CA SER A 671 -18.64 20.54 -5.70
C SER A 671 -18.55 19.49 -4.61
N ARG A 672 -19.50 19.51 -3.67
CA ARG A 672 -19.66 18.52 -2.60
C ARG A 672 -19.88 17.10 -3.16
N GLU A 673 -20.48 16.99 -4.33
CA GLU A 673 -20.76 15.71 -4.98
C GLU A 673 -19.44 15.00 -5.35
N VAL A 674 -18.43 15.74 -5.73
CA VAL A 674 -17.13 15.19 -6.12
C VAL A 674 -16.32 14.71 -4.92
N GLU A 675 -16.46 15.36 -3.76
CA GLU A 675 -15.84 14.85 -2.51
C GLU A 675 -16.28 13.40 -2.25
N ASN A 676 -17.54 13.07 -2.53
CA ASN A 676 -18.06 11.71 -2.41
C ASN A 676 -17.34 10.70 -3.33
N ILE A 677 -16.84 11.10 -4.49
CA ILE A 677 -16.08 10.22 -5.39
C ILE A 677 -14.73 9.87 -4.76
N PHE A 678 -14.03 10.85 -4.19
CA PHE A 678 -12.79 10.61 -3.47
C PHE A 678 -12.99 9.69 -2.24
N GLU A 679 -14.01 9.96 -1.44
CA GLU A 679 -14.33 9.14 -0.25
C GLU A 679 -14.72 7.69 -0.60
N ASN A 680 -15.22 7.45 -1.81
CA ASN A 680 -15.59 6.13 -2.30
C ASN A 680 -14.56 5.54 -3.28
N SER A 681 -13.32 6.00 -3.24
CA SER A 681 -12.21 5.53 -4.07
C SER A 681 -10.99 5.25 -3.22
N ASP A 682 -10.76 3.98 -2.88
CA ASP A 682 -9.60 3.58 -2.07
C ASP A 682 -8.34 3.35 -2.91
N PHE A 683 -8.44 3.45 -4.24
CA PHE A 683 -7.31 3.37 -5.16
C PHE A 683 -7.12 4.70 -5.90
N ILE A 684 -6.02 5.40 -5.64
CA ILE A 684 -5.70 6.65 -6.34
C ILE A 684 -4.26 6.61 -6.84
N LEU A 685 -4.09 6.79 -8.14
CA LEU A 685 -2.79 6.99 -8.77
C LEU A 685 -2.61 8.48 -9.04
N MET A 686 -1.81 9.14 -8.23
CA MET A 686 -1.55 10.56 -8.34
C MET A 686 -0.19 10.80 -8.99
N LEU A 687 -0.21 11.20 -10.25
CA LEU A 687 0.96 11.60 -11.02
C LEU A 687 1.28 13.09 -10.82
N ASN A 688 2.17 13.66 -11.62
CA ASN A 688 2.55 15.07 -11.49
C ASN A 688 1.32 16.01 -11.49
N GLN A 689 1.31 16.98 -10.58
CA GLN A 689 0.21 17.90 -10.37
C GLN A 689 0.60 19.36 -10.67
N ALA A 690 -0.37 20.16 -11.16
CA ALA A 690 -0.19 21.59 -11.34
C ALA A 690 -0.02 22.33 -9.99
N GLY A 691 0.68 23.45 -9.98
CA GLY A 691 1.02 24.20 -8.76
C GLY A 691 -0.17 24.60 -7.89
N GLY A 692 -1.31 24.97 -8.52
CA GLY A 692 -2.53 25.35 -7.81
C GLY A 692 -3.31 24.17 -7.20
N ASP A 693 -3.21 22.99 -7.79
CA ASP A 693 -3.97 21.82 -7.37
C ASP A 693 -3.31 21.08 -6.21
N ARG A 694 -1.99 21.21 -6.06
CA ARG A 694 -1.18 20.52 -5.05
C ARG A 694 -1.63 20.76 -3.63
N GLN A 695 -1.86 22.03 -3.27
CA GLN A 695 -2.27 22.40 -1.91
C GLN A 695 -3.68 21.91 -1.58
N ILE A 696 -4.57 21.95 -2.56
CA ILE A 696 -5.95 21.49 -2.41
C ILE A 696 -5.95 19.97 -2.18
N LEU A 697 -5.22 19.23 -3.02
CA LEU A 697 -5.07 17.79 -2.90
C LEU A 697 -4.37 17.37 -1.60
N ALA A 698 -3.30 18.08 -1.22
CA ALA A 698 -2.60 17.81 0.04
C ALA A 698 -3.55 17.90 1.25
N LYS A 699 -4.44 18.91 1.25
CA LYS A 699 -5.42 19.08 2.30
C LYS A 699 -6.53 18.01 2.24
N GLN A 700 -7.06 17.72 1.06
CA GLN A 700 -8.18 16.79 0.88
C GLN A 700 -7.77 15.34 1.18
N LEU A 701 -6.58 14.94 0.76
CA LEU A 701 -6.06 13.57 0.91
C LEU A 701 -5.10 13.41 2.09
N ASN A 702 -4.96 14.45 2.91
CA ASN A 702 -4.08 14.46 4.08
C ASN A 702 -2.62 14.05 3.75
N ILE A 703 -2.08 14.61 2.67
CA ILE A 703 -0.72 14.30 2.18
C ILE A 703 0.30 15.16 2.90
N SER A 704 1.38 14.54 3.39
CA SER A 704 2.49 15.25 4.02
C SER A 704 3.30 16.07 3.01
N PRO A 705 4.05 17.11 3.46
CA PRO A 705 4.97 17.85 2.59
C PRO A 705 6.01 16.95 1.91
N HIS A 706 6.47 15.89 2.58
CA HIS A 706 7.39 14.91 2.00
C HIS A 706 6.74 14.10 0.89
N GLN A 707 5.53 13.60 1.10
CA GLN A 707 4.76 12.90 0.06
C GLN A 707 4.45 13.83 -1.11
N LEU A 708 4.09 15.09 -0.83
CA LEU A 708 3.79 16.09 -1.86
C LEU A 708 4.97 16.31 -2.83
N SER A 709 6.22 16.15 -2.38
CA SER A 709 7.41 16.29 -3.23
C SER A 709 7.44 15.30 -4.39
N TYR A 710 6.85 14.10 -4.21
CA TYR A 710 6.78 13.06 -5.25
C TYR A 710 5.75 13.36 -6.36
N VAL A 711 4.90 14.35 -6.19
CA VAL A 711 3.96 14.81 -7.23
C VAL A 711 4.20 16.24 -7.68
N THR A 712 5.24 16.91 -7.11
CA THR A 712 5.57 18.29 -7.47
C THR A 712 6.63 18.41 -8.55
N HIS A 713 7.60 17.53 -8.55
CA HIS A 713 8.77 17.54 -9.44
C HIS A 713 8.98 16.16 -10.08
N SER A 714 7.90 15.39 -10.13
CA SER A 714 7.92 14.05 -10.69
C SER A 714 8.04 14.06 -12.21
N GLY A 715 8.78 13.10 -12.72
CA GLY A 715 8.83 12.77 -14.13
C GLY A 715 7.55 12.08 -14.62
N GLU A 716 7.56 11.70 -15.89
CA GLU A 716 6.50 10.86 -16.47
C GLU A 716 6.49 9.47 -15.79
N GLY A 717 5.30 9.00 -15.40
CA GLY A 717 5.15 7.72 -14.72
C GLY A 717 5.61 7.70 -13.26
N GLU A 718 5.87 8.85 -12.66
CA GLU A 718 6.25 8.97 -11.24
C GLU A 718 5.16 9.66 -10.44
N GLY A 719 4.96 9.25 -9.19
CA GLY A 719 3.92 9.84 -8.36
C GLY A 719 3.68 9.14 -7.02
N LEU A 720 2.46 9.26 -6.52
CA LEU A 720 1.96 8.61 -5.31
C LEU A 720 0.85 7.63 -5.65
N LEU A 721 0.93 6.43 -5.10
CA LEU A 721 -0.12 5.43 -5.10
C LEU A 721 -0.80 5.40 -3.73
N PHE A 722 -2.12 5.53 -3.73
CA PHE A 722 -2.98 5.30 -2.58
C PHE A 722 -3.66 3.94 -2.75
N TYR A 723 -3.57 3.11 -1.74
CA TYR A 723 -4.23 1.83 -1.66
C TYR A 723 -4.83 1.64 -0.27
N GLY A 724 -6.10 1.99 -0.11
CA GLY A 724 -6.72 2.13 1.21
C GLY A 724 -5.99 3.19 2.05
N ASN A 725 -5.47 2.79 3.18
CA ASN A 725 -4.71 3.68 4.08
C ASN A 725 -3.21 3.78 3.75
N VAL A 726 -2.77 3.05 2.73
CA VAL A 726 -1.35 3.01 2.33
C VAL A 726 -1.08 4.07 1.29
N ILE A 727 -0.07 4.92 1.51
CA ILE A 727 0.39 5.93 0.54
C ILE A 727 1.86 5.65 0.24
N LEU A 728 2.15 5.29 -1.00
CA LEU A 728 3.50 4.96 -1.46
C LEU A 728 3.95 5.82 -2.63
N PRO A 729 5.18 6.32 -2.63
CA PRO A 729 5.77 6.88 -3.84
C PRO A 729 6.11 5.74 -4.81
N PHE A 730 5.77 5.92 -6.07
CA PHE A 730 6.00 4.91 -7.10
C PHE A 730 6.68 5.50 -8.34
N VAL A 731 7.35 4.62 -9.08
CA VAL A 731 7.95 4.90 -10.37
C VAL A 731 7.58 3.77 -11.33
N ASP A 732 6.97 4.11 -12.44
CA ASP A 732 6.62 3.17 -13.51
C ASP A 732 7.66 3.25 -14.63
N ARG A 733 8.67 2.39 -14.56
CA ARG A 733 9.72 2.27 -15.58
C ARG A 733 9.45 1.06 -16.46
N PHE A 734 8.49 1.22 -17.34
CA PHE A 734 8.13 0.15 -18.26
C PHE A 734 9.21 0.05 -19.38
N PRO A 735 9.76 -1.14 -19.66
CA PRO A 735 10.76 -1.31 -20.71
C PRO A 735 10.12 -1.13 -22.10
N ARG A 736 10.91 -0.71 -23.09
CA ARG A 736 10.48 -0.65 -24.49
C ARG A 736 10.30 -2.05 -25.04
N GLY A 737 9.25 -2.26 -25.81
CA GLY A 737 8.87 -3.53 -26.44
C GLY A 737 7.51 -3.42 -27.12
N GLU A 738 6.96 -4.53 -27.61
CA GLU A 738 5.64 -4.55 -28.27
C GLU A 738 4.55 -3.96 -27.39
N LEU A 739 4.54 -4.35 -26.12
CA LEU A 739 3.56 -3.86 -25.17
C LEU A 739 3.73 -2.37 -24.86
N TYR A 740 4.97 -1.88 -24.74
CA TYR A 740 5.23 -0.44 -24.54
C TYR A 740 4.66 0.39 -25.68
N ASP A 741 4.83 -0.06 -26.94
CA ASP A 741 4.34 0.66 -28.12
C ASP A 741 2.81 0.74 -28.16
N LEU A 742 2.11 -0.24 -27.62
CA LEU A 742 0.66 -0.24 -27.46
C LEU A 742 0.19 0.69 -26.33
N LEU A 743 1.02 0.86 -25.29
CA LEU A 743 0.69 1.68 -24.13
C LEU A 743 0.98 3.16 -24.35
N THR A 744 2.01 3.51 -25.12
CA THR A 744 2.41 4.91 -25.36
C THR A 744 1.39 5.67 -26.21
N THR A 745 1.22 6.96 -25.93
CA THR A 745 0.39 7.89 -26.73
C THR A 745 1.24 8.86 -27.56
N LYS A 746 2.58 8.74 -27.50
CA LYS A 746 3.51 9.63 -28.20
C LYS A 746 3.74 9.17 -29.63
N PRO A 747 3.37 9.97 -30.67
CA PRO A 747 3.51 9.56 -32.08
C PRO A 747 4.95 9.26 -32.51
N GLN A 748 5.95 9.88 -31.89
CA GLN A 748 7.36 9.69 -32.21
C GLN A 748 7.94 8.37 -31.62
N GLU A 749 7.27 7.78 -30.64
CA GLU A 749 7.70 6.53 -30.00
C GLU A 749 7.01 5.29 -30.60
N GLN A 750 5.91 5.49 -31.34
CA GLN A 750 5.17 4.41 -32.05
C GLN A 750 5.82 3.98 -33.38
N THR A 751 6.82 4.69 -33.86
CA THR A 751 7.47 4.45 -35.18
C THR A 751 8.94 4.06 -35.10
N ALA A 752 9.49 3.89 -33.91
CA ALA A 752 10.86 3.44 -33.64
C ALA A 752 10.91 1.98 -33.17
#